data_9604a0e94dc9da35c19c78548179d05b
#
_entry.id   9604a0e94dc9da35c19c78548179d05b
#
_cell.length_a   1.000
_cell.length_b   1.000
_cell.length_c   1.000
_cell.angle_alpha   90.00
_cell.angle_beta   90.00
_cell.angle_gamma   90.00
#
_symmetry.space_group_name_H-M   'P 1'
#
loop_
_entity.id
_entity.type
_entity.pdbx_description
1 polymer ?
#
loop_
_entity_poly.entity_id
_entity_poly.type
_entity_poly.pdbx_seq_one_letter_code
_entity_poly.pdbx_strand_id
1 'polypeptide(L)'
;MGVETRRAIHAFVLLLGCSLSVSAQNWKQVGPPGGDVQSLAAVPGNTRTLFLGTSDGHVFGSRDGGDHWALLGRIGEHHDDVIMSMIVDPRSPNTLYATSWTLSSHGGGVYRSADAGHTWQLIGLEGLVVRAIAQAPSNPDILIAGATDGVYRSEDSGKRWFRISPEKHEDLRNFDSIAIDPHDPNTIYAGTYHLPWKTVDGGKNWASVHQGMVDDSDVMSITIDQNNASHVFASACSGIYHSPDGGANWTKFKGIPKDSRRTVHILQDPKRPATVYAATTEGLWKTSDDGANWRLITPVSWSILSMVIDPENSDRLILGTERLGIQMSDNGGETYRASNQGFSHRRIVDAAVDPQHPERAIVVLTSNFEPMLETKDAGRTWTPLATGLTSGPPRHIFASPDGWFAAPGPGGLLRYDSAKSSWMPVNQVTEKSAPTQSRNTASVKKVSTQSTNAPASKATATAMTKATAPFHAKVNDMAFGQNAWYAATEEGLFASRDHGLNWTRVALAPAQQGAAVSAVNSAAMRAVRISNGDSYVWALSSKQMEVSGDGGRTWMSRTLPFEPRGQLHLHPQDEKTVVLASDHGVFVSRDTGESWHQASLSELSIDDLAPVRNGVVVSTAKGSLFLSRDGGKTWGPMNGPDAEGSLSALRSREVGNQLVAASATEGLFVLEMGAASSASADSIPASPTAQQ
;
A
#
# COMPACT_ATOMS: atom_id res chain seq x y z
N MET A 1 37.59 55.29 -52.76
CA MET A 1 36.89 53.98 -52.78
C MET A 1 37.41 53.25 -51.57
N GLY A 2 36.77 53.42 -50.46
CA GLY A 2 37.15 52.82 -49.19
C GLY A 2 36.10 51.79 -48.77
N VAL A 3 36.60 50.65 -48.38
CA VAL A 3 35.77 49.61 -47.73
C VAL A 3 36.18 49.55 -46.28
N GLU A 4 35.30 50.00 -45.39
CA GLU A 4 35.47 49.90 -43.96
C GLU A 4 35.05 48.51 -43.48
N THR A 5 36.01 47.78 -42.97
CA THR A 5 35.81 46.52 -42.27
C THR A 5 35.44 46.73 -40.80
N ARG A 6 34.18 46.55 -40.41
CA ARG A 6 33.79 46.53 -39.01
C ARG A 6 34.15 45.16 -38.43
N ARG A 7 35.08 45.13 -37.47
CA ARG A 7 35.36 43.96 -36.59
C ARG A 7 34.30 43.87 -35.52
N ALA A 8 33.49 42.80 -35.53
CA ALA A 8 32.63 42.43 -34.43
C ALA A 8 33.44 41.65 -33.39
N ILE A 9 33.57 42.23 -32.21
CA ILE A 9 34.16 41.55 -31.04
C ILE A 9 33.05 40.69 -30.42
N HIS A 10 33.19 39.37 -30.52
CA HIS A 10 32.35 38.41 -29.76
C HIS A 10 32.98 38.24 -28.38
N ALA A 11 32.36 38.81 -27.36
CA ALA A 11 32.66 38.51 -25.96
C ALA A 11 32.10 37.11 -25.63
N PHE A 12 32.97 36.13 -25.47
CA PHE A 12 32.65 34.79 -24.97
C PHE A 12 32.54 34.91 -23.44
N VAL A 13 31.32 34.97 -22.92
CA VAL A 13 31.07 34.82 -21.47
C VAL A 13 31.19 33.36 -21.14
N LEU A 14 32.32 32.96 -20.54
CA LEU A 14 32.47 31.67 -19.89
C LEU A 14 31.59 31.65 -18.61
N LEU A 15 30.40 31.08 -18.69
CA LEU A 15 29.65 30.64 -17.53
C LEU A 15 30.35 29.39 -16.95
N LEU A 16 31.20 29.61 -15.92
CA LEU A 16 31.61 28.54 -15.04
C LEU A 16 30.35 28.05 -14.29
N GLY A 17 29.70 27.07 -14.83
CA GLY A 17 28.70 26.26 -14.10
C GLY A 17 29.43 25.49 -13.00
N CYS A 18 29.40 25.99 -11.76
CA CYS A 18 29.61 25.12 -10.60
C CYS A 18 28.52 24.06 -10.64
N SER A 19 28.81 22.93 -11.26
CA SER A 19 28.07 21.71 -11.04
C SER A 19 28.29 21.30 -9.57
N LEU A 20 27.41 21.78 -8.71
CA LEU A 20 27.20 21.14 -7.40
C LEU A 20 26.84 19.67 -7.71
N SER A 21 27.82 18.79 -7.50
CA SER A 21 27.58 17.36 -7.50
C SER A 21 26.60 17.10 -6.37
N VAL A 22 25.30 17.11 -6.67
CA VAL A 22 24.30 16.53 -5.78
C VAL A 22 24.67 15.06 -5.71
N SER A 23 25.28 14.66 -4.60
CA SER A 23 25.51 13.26 -4.29
C SER A 23 24.15 12.58 -4.41
N ALA A 24 24.01 11.66 -5.34
CA ALA A 24 22.78 10.88 -5.49
C ALA A 24 22.47 10.22 -4.14
N GLN A 25 21.36 10.59 -3.55
CA GLN A 25 20.90 10.00 -2.31
C GLN A 25 20.38 8.61 -2.67
N ASN A 26 21.09 7.58 -2.25
CA ASN A 26 20.73 6.20 -2.57
C ASN A 26 19.73 5.66 -1.55
N TRP A 27 18.46 5.76 -1.87
CA TRP A 27 17.41 5.03 -1.18
C TRP A 27 17.58 3.52 -1.44
N LYS A 28 17.42 2.74 -0.39
CA LYS A 28 17.46 1.29 -0.46
C LYS A 28 16.08 0.73 -0.12
N GLN A 29 15.47 0.02 -1.06
CA GLN A 29 14.26 -0.75 -0.77
C GLN A 29 14.63 -1.93 0.16
N VAL A 30 13.89 -2.07 1.26
CA VAL A 30 14.14 -3.07 2.30
C VAL A 30 12.97 -4.03 2.51
N GLY A 31 12.00 -4.00 1.62
CA GLY A 31 10.87 -4.92 1.65
C GLY A 31 9.62 -4.32 2.31
N PRO A 32 8.69 -5.13 2.82
CA PRO A 32 8.70 -6.60 2.79
C PRO A 32 8.57 -7.16 1.37
N PRO A 33 9.22 -8.30 1.09
CA PRO A 33 9.18 -8.92 -0.24
C PRO A 33 7.80 -9.51 -0.54
N GLY A 34 7.47 -9.63 -1.84
CA GLY A 34 6.18 -10.10 -2.33
C GLY A 34 5.22 -8.95 -2.62
N GLY A 35 3.98 -9.30 -2.89
CA GLY A 35 2.92 -8.37 -3.29
C GLY A 35 1.91 -9.04 -4.19
N ASP A 36 1.13 -8.25 -4.93
CA ASP A 36 0.18 -8.75 -5.91
C ASP A 36 0.84 -9.05 -7.25
N VAL A 37 0.53 -10.20 -7.81
CA VAL A 37 0.97 -10.63 -9.13
C VAL A 37 -0.26 -10.90 -9.97
N GLN A 38 -0.68 -9.92 -10.76
CA GLN A 38 -1.89 -9.99 -11.58
C GLN A 38 -1.71 -10.91 -12.80
N SER A 39 -0.54 -10.83 -13.42
CA SER A 39 -0.23 -11.64 -14.60
C SER A 39 1.19 -12.17 -14.56
N LEU A 40 1.40 -13.36 -15.11
CA LEU A 40 2.70 -14.00 -15.31
C LEU A 40 2.87 -14.39 -16.77
N ALA A 41 4.06 -14.17 -17.32
CA ALA A 41 4.44 -14.65 -18.63
C ALA A 41 5.83 -15.26 -18.61
N ALA A 42 6.03 -16.36 -19.33
CA ALA A 42 7.32 -16.98 -19.53
C ALA A 42 7.73 -16.84 -21.00
N VAL A 43 9.02 -16.74 -21.26
CA VAL A 43 9.52 -16.84 -22.64
C VAL A 43 9.29 -18.27 -23.14
N PRO A 44 8.58 -18.47 -24.27
CA PRO A 44 8.36 -19.79 -24.83
C PRO A 44 9.68 -20.55 -25.04
N GLY A 45 9.77 -21.77 -24.52
CA GLY A 45 10.98 -22.59 -24.55
C GLY A 45 12.12 -22.12 -23.63
N ASN A 46 11.93 -21.10 -22.80
CA ASN A 46 12.93 -20.63 -21.84
C ASN A 46 12.28 -20.06 -20.56
N THR A 47 11.83 -20.91 -19.67
CA THR A 47 11.22 -20.53 -18.39
C THR A 47 12.21 -19.97 -17.35
N ARG A 48 13.49 -19.80 -17.68
CA ARG A 48 14.41 -19.01 -16.89
C ARG A 48 14.14 -17.51 -17.01
N THR A 49 13.53 -17.07 -18.13
CA THR A 49 13.11 -15.68 -18.32
C THR A 49 11.62 -15.57 -18.11
N LEU A 50 11.25 -14.84 -17.08
CA LEU A 50 9.88 -14.64 -16.61
C LEU A 50 9.58 -13.15 -16.49
N PHE A 51 8.32 -12.81 -16.67
CA PHE A 51 7.78 -11.46 -16.46
C PHE A 51 6.54 -11.54 -15.58
N LEU A 52 6.33 -10.54 -14.73
CA LEU A 52 5.10 -10.37 -13.97
C LEU A 52 4.58 -8.94 -14.10
N GLY A 53 3.28 -8.81 -14.04
CA GLY A 53 2.56 -7.54 -14.01
C GLY A 53 1.75 -7.39 -12.73
N THR A 54 1.65 -6.16 -12.24
CA THR A 54 0.97 -5.80 -10.97
C THR A 54 -0.34 -5.07 -11.20
N SER A 55 -1.06 -4.77 -10.12
CA SER A 55 -2.33 -4.03 -10.15
C SER A 55 -2.19 -2.51 -10.30
N ASP A 56 -0.98 -2.00 -10.43
CA ASP A 56 -0.69 -0.57 -10.63
C ASP A 56 0.26 -0.29 -11.80
N GLY A 57 0.38 -1.25 -12.72
CA GLY A 57 1.08 -1.10 -13.99
C GLY A 57 2.57 -1.46 -13.95
N HIS A 58 3.16 -1.83 -12.83
CA HIS A 58 4.57 -2.20 -12.78
C HIS A 58 4.83 -3.56 -13.41
N VAL A 59 5.93 -3.64 -14.14
CA VAL A 59 6.42 -4.87 -14.77
C VAL A 59 7.77 -5.23 -14.17
N PHE A 60 7.86 -6.43 -13.62
CA PHE A 60 9.11 -7.01 -13.13
C PHE A 60 9.55 -8.16 -14.02
N GLY A 61 10.86 -8.39 -14.08
CA GLY A 61 11.43 -9.50 -14.82
C GLY A 61 12.44 -10.29 -14.02
N SER A 62 12.51 -11.58 -14.32
CA SER A 62 13.55 -12.50 -13.84
C SER A 62 14.27 -13.13 -15.01
N ARG A 63 15.59 -13.39 -14.87
CA ARG A 63 16.42 -14.08 -15.86
C ARG A 63 17.05 -15.37 -15.34
N ASP A 64 16.74 -15.72 -14.11
CA ASP A 64 17.28 -16.90 -13.43
C ASP A 64 16.20 -17.89 -12.99
N GLY A 65 15.02 -17.76 -13.60
CA GLY A 65 13.90 -18.64 -13.36
C GLY A 65 13.07 -18.26 -12.14
N GLY A 66 13.06 -16.98 -11.77
CA GLY A 66 12.27 -16.47 -10.68
C GLY A 66 13.02 -16.37 -9.35
N ASP A 67 14.31 -16.73 -9.29
CA ASP A 67 15.06 -16.61 -8.04
C ASP A 67 15.31 -15.14 -7.66
N HIS A 68 15.53 -14.27 -8.66
CA HIS A 68 15.63 -12.81 -8.47
C HIS A 68 14.75 -12.07 -9.47
N TRP A 69 14.15 -10.99 -9.01
CA TRP A 69 13.30 -10.09 -9.79
C TRP A 69 13.87 -8.68 -9.80
N ALA A 70 13.68 -7.98 -10.92
CA ALA A 70 14.02 -6.57 -11.04
C ALA A 70 12.84 -5.81 -11.63
N LEU A 71 12.58 -4.62 -11.15
CA LEU A 71 11.66 -3.69 -11.80
C LEU A 71 12.22 -3.33 -13.17
N LEU A 72 11.43 -3.50 -14.22
CA LEU A 72 11.80 -3.22 -15.61
C LEU A 72 11.20 -1.91 -16.10
N GLY A 73 9.91 -1.72 -15.89
CA GLY A 73 9.17 -0.57 -16.37
C GLY A 73 7.73 -0.58 -15.88
N ARG A 74 6.94 0.30 -16.51
CA ARG A 74 5.53 0.48 -16.16
C ARG A 74 4.67 0.61 -17.42
N ILE A 75 3.43 0.12 -17.34
CA ILE A 75 2.38 0.27 -18.33
C ILE A 75 1.39 1.33 -17.86
N GLY A 76 1.01 2.24 -18.77
CA GLY A 76 0.05 3.30 -18.47
C GLY A 76 0.63 4.48 -17.69
N GLU A 77 -0.23 5.44 -17.36
CA GLU A 77 0.13 6.68 -16.66
C GLU A 77 -0.54 6.81 -15.29
N HIS A 78 -1.48 5.90 -14.97
CA HIS A 78 -2.28 5.94 -13.77
C HIS A 78 -1.82 4.88 -12.77
N HIS A 79 -1.81 5.22 -11.49
CA HIS A 79 -1.41 4.32 -10.39
C HIS A 79 -2.38 3.14 -10.16
N ASP A 80 -3.46 3.06 -10.92
CA ASP A 80 -4.47 2.02 -10.91
C ASP A 80 -4.64 1.32 -12.29
N ASP A 81 -3.59 1.35 -13.11
CA ASP A 81 -3.50 0.61 -14.37
C ASP A 81 -3.17 -0.87 -14.10
N VAL A 82 -4.18 -1.70 -13.96
CA VAL A 82 -4.02 -3.15 -13.70
C VAL A 82 -3.56 -3.87 -14.96
N ILE A 83 -2.46 -4.64 -14.87
CA ILE A 83 -1.98 -5.48 -15.97
C ILE A 83 -2.74 -6.81 -15.96
N MET A 84 -3.78 -6.91 -16.77
CA MET A 84 -4.72 -8.04 -16.77
C MET A 84 -4.14 -9.30 -17.41
N SER A 85 -3.42 -9.15 -18.49
CA SER A 85 -2.83 -10.28 -19.23
C SER A 85 -1.52 -9.85 -19.88
N MET A 86 -0.53 -10.75 -19.94
CA MET A 86 0.76 -10.54 -20.58
C MET A 86 1.20 -11.79 -21.35
N ILE A 87 1.73 -11.60 -22.55
CA ILE A 87 2.28 -12.66 -23.37
C ILE A 87 3.63 -12.25 -23.97
N VAL A 88 4.48 -13.23 -24.26
CA VAL A 88 5.77 -13.02 -24.92
C VAL A 88 5.68 -13.56 -26.35
N ASP A 89 6.12 -12.78 -27.33
CA ASP A 89 6.17 -13.21 -28.73
C ASP A 89 7.17 -14.39 -28.89
N PRO A 90 6.74 -15.56 -29.36
CA PRO A 90 7.60 -16.74 -29.43
C PRO A 90 8.80 -16.56 -30.41
N ARG A 91 8.72 -15.58 -31.33
CA ARG A 91 9.80 -15.28 -32.30
C ARG A 91 10.83 -14.30 -31.70
N SER A 92 10.47 -13.55 -30.68
CA SER A 92 11.33 -12.51 -30.10
C SER A 92 11.11 -12.41 -28.60
N PRO A 93 12.00 -12.95 -27.75
CA PRO A 93 11.84 -12.94 -26.29
C PRO A 93 11.86 -11.53 -25.68
N ASN A 94 12.29 -10.52 -26.43
CA ASN A 94 12.25 -9.11 -26.01
C ASN A 94 10.93 -8.42 -26.39
N THR A 95 10.06 -9.07 -27.16
CA THR A 95 8.76 -8.50 -27.54
C THR A 95 7.68 -9.06 -26.64
N LEU A 96 7.03 -8.16 -25.88
CA LEU A 96 5.90 -8.50 -25.02
C LEU A 96 4.66 -7.72 -25.48
N TYR A 97 3.50 -8.34 -25.27
CA TYR A 97 2.21 -7.68 -25.35
C TYR A 97 1.52 -7.78 -24.00
N ALA A 98 0.85 -6.72 -23.59
CA ALA A 98 0.09 -6.69 -22.34
C ALA A 98 -1.23 -5.94 -22.54
N THR A 99 -2.20 -6.26 -21.71
CA THR A 99 -3.48 -5.56 -21.65
C THR A 99 -3.65 -4.89 -20.31
N SER A 100 -4.35 -3.76 -20.29
CA SER A 100 -4.60 -3.04 -19.05
C SER A 100 -6.06 -2.69 -18.85
N TRP A 101 -6.38 -2.48 -17.58
CA TRP A 101 -7.61 -1.91 -17.09
C TRP A 101 -7.30 -0.82 -16.07
N THR A 102 -7.63 0.45 -16.39
CA THR A 102 -7.54 1.57 -15.47
C THR A 102 -8.80 1.63 -14.62
N LEU A 103 -8.69 1.35 -13.31
CA LEU A 103 -9.85 1.20 -12.43
C LEU A 103 -10.66 2.49 -12.27
N SER A 104 -9.99 3.63 -12.13
CA SER A 104 -10.64 4.93 -11.89
C SER A 104 -11.38 5.47 -13.10
N SER A 105 -10.86 5.27 -14.32
CA SER A 105 -11.43 5.80 -15.56
C SER A 105 -12.23 4.77 -16.37
N HIS A 106 -12.18 3.49 -15.97
CA HIS A 106 -12.70 2.35 -16.75
C HIS A 106 -12.11 2.30 -18.18
N GLY A 107 -10.88 2.79 -18.32
CA GLY A 107 -10.10 2.78 -19.55
C GLY A 107 -9.06 1.66 -19.58
N GLY A 108 -8.10 1.78 -20.50
CA GLY A 108 -6.99 0.84 -20.67
C GLY A 108 -6.56 0.74 -22.13
N GLY A 109 -6.09 -0.44 -22.54
CA GLY A 109 -5.68 -0.69 -23.91
C GLY A 109 -4.80 -1.91 -24.08
N VAL A 110 -4.22 -2.04 -25.27
CA VAL A 110 -3.18 -3.04 -25.59
C VAL A 110 -1.84 -2.35 -25.75
N TYR A 111 -0.85 -2.83 -25.03
CA TYR A 111 0.51 -2.29 -24.99
C TYR A 111 1.50 -3.29 -25.56
N ARG A 112 2.58 -2.77 -26.13
CA ARG A 112 3.72 -3.56 -26.64
C ARG A 112 5.02 -3.01 -26.09
N SER A 113 5.87 -3.91 -25.62
CA SER A 113 7.30 -3.66 -25.41
C SER A 113 8.13 -4.32 -26.51
N ALA A 114 9.25 -3.71 -26.89
CA ALA A 114 10.22 -4.27 -27.82
C ALA A 114 11.60 -4.48 -27.16
N ASP A 115 11.73 -4.18 -25.87
CA ASP A 115 12.97 -4.15 -25.11
C ASP A 115 12.86 -4.93 -23.78
N ALA A 116 12.13 -6.04 -23.82
CA ALA A 116 11.93 -6.94 -22.68
C ALA A 116 11.27 -6.27 -21.46
N GLY A 117 10.30 -5.38 -21.69
CA GLY A 117 9.48 -4.79 -20.64
C GLY A 117 10.00 -3.47 -20.06
N HIS A 118 11.12 -2.92 -20.57
CA HIS A 118 11.67 -1.66 -20.08
C HIS A 118 10.87 -0.45 -20.54
N THR A 119 10.40 -0.44 -21.77
CA THR A 119 9.51 0.60 -22.28
C THR A 119 8.28 0.00 -22.93
N TRP A 120 7.16 0.72 -22.83
CA TRP A 120 5.88 0.27 -23.33
C TRP A 120 5.21 1.32 -24.21
N GLN A 121 4.61 0.87 -25.30
CA GLN A 121 3.87 1.70 -26.22
C GLN A 121 2.43 1.18 -26.31
N LEU A 122 1.45 2.06 -26.15
CA LEU A 122 0.05 1.79 -26.45
C LEU A 122 -0.08 1.56 -27.97
N ILE A 123 -0.53 0.38 -28.37
CA ILE A 123 -0.61 -0.03 -29.79
C ILE A 123 -2.05 -0.20 -30.29
N GLY A 124 -3.04 -0.01 -29.43
CA GLY A 124 -4.44 -0.03 -29.82
C GLY A 124 -5.41 -0.21 -28.68
N LEU A 125 -6.69 -0.12 -29.02
CA LEU A 125 -7.83 -0.25 -28.11
C LEU A 125 -7.77 0.75 -26.94
N GLU A 126 -7.23 1.95 -27.20
CA GLU A 126 -7.13 3.03 -26.25
C GLU A 126 -8.50 3.38 -25.64
N GLY A 127 -8.54 3.53 -24.32
CA GLY A 127 -9.75 3.84 -23.58
C GLY A 127 -10.71 2.66 -23.38
N LEU A 128 -10.31 1.44 -23.81
CA LEU A 128 -11.12 0.24 -23.56
C LEU A 128 -10.50 -0.59 -22.42
N VAL A 129 -11.35 -1.16 -21.59
CA VAL A 129 -10.95 -2.19 -20.64
C VAL A 129 -10.66 -3.47 -21.40
N VAL A 130 -9.40 -3.86 -21.53
CA VAL A 130 -8.97 -5.08 -22.23
C VAL A 130 -8.47 -6.09 -21.21
N ARG A 131 -9.19 -7.22 -21.05
CA ARG A 131 -8.89 -8.19 -19.99
C ARG A 131 -8.08 -9.38 -20.46
N ALA A 132 -8.18 -9.75 -21.74
CA ALA A 132 -7.50 -10.92 -22.27
C ALA A 132 -6.80 -10.59 -23.58
N ILE A 133 -5.64 -11.22 -23.81
CA ILE A 133 -4.95 -11.24 -25.09
C ILE A 133 -4.39 -12.62 -25.35
N ALA A 134 -4.52 -13.10 -26.60
CA ALA A 134 -3.92 -14.33 -27.06
C ALA A 134 -3.22 -14.10 -28.40
N GLN A 135 -2.12 -14.82 -28.62
CA GLN A 135 -1.39 -14.87 -29.90
C GLN A 135 -1.60 -16.24 -30.54
N ALA A 136 -1.89 -16.27 -31.82
CA ALA A 136 -2.14 -17.53 -32.52
C ALA A 136 -0.85 -18.37 -32.65
N PRO A 137 -0.80 -19.60 -32.11
CA PRO A 137 0.42 -20.41 -32.16
C PRO A 137 0.86 -20.72 -33.59
N SER A 138 -0.08 -20.97 -34.49
CA SER A 138 0.19 -21.28 -35.92
C SER A 138 0.58 -20.05 -36.76
N ASN A 139 0.23 -18.83 -36.30
CA ASN A 139 0.60 -17.57 -36.94
C ASN A 139 0.76 -16.45 -35.94
N PRO A 140 1.96 -16.22 -35.38
CA PRO A 140 2.19 -15.21 -34.36
C PRO A 140 1.98 -13.74 -34.77
N ASP A 141 1.70 -13.43 -36.03
CA ASP A 141 1.26 -12.09 -36.45
C ASP A 141 -0.20 -11.79 -36.05
N ILE A 142 -0.96 -12.86 -35.77
CA ILE A 142 -2.35 -12.74 -35.34
C ILE A 142 -2.43 -12.65 -33.84
N LEU A 143 -3.00 -11.53 -33.36
CA LEU A 143 -3.34 -11.27 -31.97
C LEU A 143 -4.87 -11.12 -31.86
N ILE A 144 -5.44 -11.70 -30.82
CA ILE A 144 -6.87 -11.55 -30.48
C ILE A 144 -6.95 -10.94 -29.08
N ALA A 145 -7.72 -9.86 -28.93
CA ALA A 145 -7.94 -9.18 -27.66
C ALA A 145 -9.43 -9.19 -27.30
N GLY A 146 -9.72 -9.53 -26.04
CA GLY A 146 -11.05 -9.47 -25.45
C GLY A 146 -11.21 -8.21 -24.61
N ALA A 147 -12.11 -7.33 -25.03
CA ALA A 147 -12.45 -6.10 -24.33
C ALA A 147 -13.87 -6.15 -23.78
N THR A 148 -14.25 -5.17 -22.96
CA THR A 148 -15.60 -5.11 -22.40
C THR A 148 -16.69 -4.96 -23.46
N ASP A 149 -16.38 -4.31 -24.57
CA ASP A 149 -17.34 -4.02 -25.64
C ASP A 149 -17.27 -5.02 -26.82
N GLY A 150 -16.19 -5.79 -26.97
CA GLY A 150 -16.05 -6.69 -28.11
C GLY A 150 -14.74 -7.48 -28.16
N VAL A 151 -14.64 -8.38 -29.16
CA VAL A 151 -13.42 -9.08 -29.53
C VAL A 151 -12.78 -8.37 -30.71
N TYR A 152 -11.47 -8.16 -30.63
CA TYR A 152 -10.66 -7.49 -31.65
C TYR A 152 -9.55 -8.38 -32.14
N ARG A 153 -9.25 -8.29 -33.43
CA ARG A 153 -8.20 -9.04 -34.12
C ARG A 153 -7.20 -8.09 -34.76
N SER A 154 -5.93 -8.39 -34.61
CA SER A 154 -4.84 -7.86 -35.43
C SER A 154 -4.21 -8.99 -36.26
N GLU A 155 -3.78 -8.68 -37.47
CA GLU A 155 -3.10 -9.59 -38.38
C GLU A 155 -1.66 -9.12 -38.70
N ASP A 156 -1.19 -8.10 -38.02
CA ASP A 156 0.08 -7.43 -38.28
C ASP A 156 0.83 -7.11 -36.96
N SER A 157 0.78 -8.04 -36.00
CA SER A 157 1.46 -7.95 -34.71
C SER A 157 1.04 -6.71 -33.88
N GLY A 158 -0.25 -6.35 -33.92
CA GLY A 158 -0.85 -5.29 -33.13
C GLY A 158 -0.77 -3.89 -33.74
N LYS A 159 -0.32 -3.72 -34.98
CA LYS A 159 -0.26 -2.40 -35.63
C LYS A 159 -1.63 -1.86 -36.02
N ARG A 160 -2.57 -2.74 -36.37
CA ARG A 160 -3.97 -2.41 -36.69
C ARG A 160 -4.88 -3.42 -36.01
N TRP A 161 -6.03 -2.93 -35.51
CA TRP A 161 -7.02 -3.73 -34.81
C TRP A 161 -8.38 -3.59 -35.49
N PHE A 162 -9.06 -4.70 -35.66
CA PHE A 162 -10.40 -4.76 -36.23
C PHE A 162 -11.31 -5.50 -35.28
N ARG A 163 -12.48 -4.95 -35.03
CA ARG A 163 -13.52 -5.63 -34.27
C ARG A 163 -14.05 -6.81 -35.10
N ILE A 164 -14.10 -8.00 -34.49
CA ILE A 164 -14.58 -9.23 -35.15
C ILE A 164 -15.82 -9.82 -34.45
N SER A 165 -16.28 -9.21 -33.35
CA SER A 165 -17.57 -9.53 -32.73
C SER A 165 -18.66 -8.57 -33.20
N PRO A 166 -19.96 -9.00 -33.21
CA PRO A 166 -21.07 -8.11 -33.52
C PRO A 166 -21.12 -6.90 -32.60
N GLU A 167 -21.47 -5.74 -33.13
CA GLU A 167 -21.73 -4.56 -32.30
C GLU A 167 -23.02 -4.73 -31.50
N LYS A 168 -23.03 -4.25 -30.22
CA LYS A 168 -24.22 -4.18 -29.37
C LYS A 168 -24.93 -5.52 -29.17
N HIS A 169 -24.19 -6.64 -29.25
CA HIS A 169 -24.76 -7.95 -28.92
C HIS A 169 -24.98 -8.02 -27.41
N GLU A 170 -26.15 -8.46 -26.97
CA GLU A 170 -26.55 -8.43 -25.58
C GLU A 170 -25.64 -9.32 -24.69
N ASP A 171 -25.26 -10.51 -25.15
CA ASP A 171 -24.47 -11.49 -24.39
C ASP A 171 -22.99 -11.53 -24.78
N LEU A 172 -22.63 -11.09 -26.00
CA LEU A 172 -21.26 -11.16 -26.53
C LEU A 172 -20.48 -9.87 -26.16
N ARG A 173 -20.27 -9.70 -24.88
CA ARG A 173 -19.58 -8.56 -24.24
C ARG A 173 -18.91 -8.97 -22.93
N ASN A 174 -18.08 -8.09 -22.33
CA ASN A 174 -17.34 -8.35 -21.08
C ASN A 174 -16.53 -9.65 -21.17
N PHE A 175 -15.54 -9.64 -22.05
CA PHE A 175 -14.71 -10.80 -22.31
C PHE A 175 -13.61 -10.94 -21.25
N ASP A 176 -13.62 -12.03 -20.51
CA ASP A 176 -12.63 -12.34 -19.48
C ASP A 176 -11.54 -13.29 -19.97
N SER A 177 -11.81 -14.07 -21.01
CA SER A 177 -10.83 -15.00 -21.60
C SER A 177 -10.94 -15.14 -23.09
N ILE A 178 -9.79 -15.39 -23.73
CA ILE A 178 -9.65 -15.68 -25.16
C ILE A 178 -8.73 -16.89 -25.33
N ALA A 179 -9.14 -17.87 -26.15
CA ALA A 179 -8.29 -18.99 -26.55
C ALA A 179 -8.38 -19.17 -28.07
N ILE A 180 -7.24 -19.45 -28.70
CA ILE A 180 -7.12 -19.66 -30.16
C ILE A 180 -6.70 -21.11 -30.39
N ASP A 181 -7.34 -21.77 -31.30
CA ASP A 181 -6.97 -23.11 -31.74
C ASP A 181 -5.49 -23.13 -32.19
N PRO A 182 -4.66 -24.05 -31.67
CA PRO A 182 -3.23 -24.07 -31.96
C PRO A 182 -2.91 -24.28 -33.44
N HIS A 183 -3.82 -24.88 -34.22
CA HIS A 183 -3.61 -25.22 -35.61
C HIS A 183 -4.36 -24.30 -36.59
N ASP A 184 -5.50 -23.71 -36.14
CA ASP A 184 -6.32 -22.83 -36.96
C ASP A 184 -6.57 -21.48 -36.31
N PRO A 185 -5.93 -20.39 -36.74
CA PRO A 185 -6.07 -19.07 -36.13
C PRO A 185 -7.45 -18.42 -36.38
N ASN A 186 -8.34 -19.06 -37.14
CA ASN A 186 -9.72 -18.61 -37.33
C ASN A 186 -10.71 -19.24 -36.36
N THR A 187 -10.29 -20.30 -35.69
CA THR A 187 -11.07 -20.93 -34.60
C THR A 187 -10.69 -20.30 -33.28
N ILE A 188 -11.62 -19.50 -32.70
CA ILE A 188 -11.42 -18.70 -31.51
C ILE A 188 -12.55 -18.99 -30.53
N TYR A 189 -12.18 -19.19 -29.27
CA TYR A 189 -13.12 -19.26 -28.15
C TYR A 189 -13.00 -17.98 -27.34
N ALA A 190 -14.14 -17.47 -26.88
CA ALA A 190 -14.25 -16.29 -26.04
C ALA A 190 -15.13 -16.58 -24.83
N GLY A 191 -14.57 -16.44 -23.63
CA GLY A 191 -15.32 -16.48 -22.38
C GLY A 191 -15.85 -15.11 -22.04
N THR A 192 -17.18 -15.01 -21.81
CA THR A 192 -17.84 -13.77 -21.47
C THR A 192 -18.43 -13.87 -20.07
N TYR A 193 -18.92 -12.74 -19.53
CA TYR A 193 -19.71 -12.75 -18.30
C TYR A 193 -20.98 -13.64 -18.42
N HIS A 194 -21.36 -14.01 -19.65
CA HIS A 194 -22.53 -14.84 -19.96
C HIS A 194 -22.16 -15.88 -21.03
N LEU A 195 -21.72 -17.07 -20.63
CA LEU A 195 -21.41 -18.26 -21.44
C LEU A 195 -20.18 -18.16 -22.35
N PRO A 196 -19.66 -19.30 -22.82
CA PRO A 196 -18.59 -19.33 -23.82
C PRO A 196 -19.16 -19.19 -25.21
N TRP A 197 -18.43 -18.47 -26.08
CA TRP A 197 -18.72 -18.26 -27.46
C TRP A 197 -17.59 -18.79 -28.34
N LYS A 198 -17.91 -19.23 -29.55
CA LYS A 198 -16.95 -19.75 -30.52
C LYS A 198 -17.21 -19.18 -31.91
N THR A 199 -16.11 -18.90 -32.62
CA THR A 199 -16.09 -18.70 -34.10
C THR A 199 -15.15 -19.72 -34.72
N VAL A 200 -15.41 -20.10 -35.98
CA VAL A 200 -14.53 -20.98 -36.80
C VAL A 200 -14.15 -20.32 -38.13
N ASP A 201 -14.50 -19.07 -38.30
CA ASP A 201 -14.32 -18.32 -39.54
C ASP A 201 -13.68 -16.94 -39.34
N GLY A 202 -12.90 -16.81 -38.29
CA GLY A 202 -12.18 -15.60 -37.95
C GLY A 202 -13.04 -14.46 -37.42
N GLY A 203 -14.22 -14.78 -36.87
CA GLY A 203 -15.13 -13.82 -36.22
C GLY A 203 -16.26 -13.32 -37.12
N LYS A 204 -16.42 -13.88 -38.32
CA LYS A 204 -17.55 -13.52 -39.21
C LYS A 204 -18.87 -13.99 -38.63
N ASN A 205 -18.86 -15.17 -38.01
CA ASN A 205 -20.01 -15.73 -37.29
C ASN A 205 -19.60 -16.22 -35.92
N TRP A 206 -20.43 -15.99 -34.94
CA TRP A 206 -20.25 -16.40 -33.55
C TRP A 206 -21.44 -17.24 -33.09
N ALA A 207 -21.16 -18.34 -32.39
CA ALA A 207 -22.18 -19.20 -31.79
C ALA A 207 -21.86 -19.41 -30.30
N SER A 208 -22.87 -19.36 -29.46
CA SER A 208 -22.75 -19.78 -28.07
C SER A 208 -22.56 -21.30 -28.02
N VAL A 209 -21.56 -21.75 -27.28
CA VAL A 209 -21.17 -23.16 -27.16
C VAL A 209 -21.22 -23.59 -25.70
N HIS A 210 -22.44 -23.81 -25.17
CA HIS A 210 -22.68 -24.01 -23.73
C HIS A 210 -23.48 -25.29 -23.38
N GLN A 211 -23.73 -26.17 -24.37
CA GLN A 211 -24.51 -27.40 -24.14
C GLN A 211 -23.91 -28.23 -23.01
N GLY A 212 -24.61 -28.37 -21.91
CA GLY A 212 -24.16 -29.08 -20.68
C GLY A 212 -23.56 -28.16 -19.59
N MET A 213 -23.40 -26.87 -19.85
CA MET A 213 -23.10 -25.87 -18.82
C MET A 213 -24.38 -25.37 -18.14
N VAL A 214 -24.24 -24.80 -16.98
CA VAL A 214 -25.33 -24.06 -16.31
C VAL A 214 -25.50 -22.72 -17.04
N ASP A 215 -26.73 -22.39 -17.40
CA ASP A 215 -27.06 -21.10 -18.01
C ASP A 215 -26.65 -19.95 -17.10
N ASP A 216 -26.32 -18.79 -17.70
CA ASP A 216 -25.88 -17.60 -16.99
C ASP A 216 -24.58 -17.81 -16.20
N SER A 217 -23.60 -18.43 -16.84
CA SER A 217 -22.27 -18.69 -16.26
C SER A 217 -21.22 -17.73 -16.83
N ASP A 218 -20.61 -16.93 -15.96
CA ASP A 218 -19.42 -16.13 -16.26
C ASP A 218 -18.21 -17.06 -16.50
N VAL A 219 -17.53 -16.93 -17.66
CA VAL A 219 -16.45 -17.84 -18.11
C VAL A 219 -15.11 -17.12 -18.03
N MET A 220 -14.39 -17.37 -16.94
CA MET A 220 -13.16 -16.64 -16.58
C MET A 220 -11.91 -17.14 -17.29
N SER A 221 -11.87 -18.42 -17.71
CA SER A 221 -10.71 -19.02 -18.39
C SER A 221 -11.15 -20.10 -19.35
N ILE A 222 -10.53 -20.12 -20.54
CA ILE A 222 -10.66 -21.20 -21.51
C ILE A 222 -9.26 -21.65 -21.93
N THR A 223 -9.03 -22.96 -21.94
CA THR A 223 -7.76 -23.57 -22.38
C THR A 223 -8.04 -24.68 -23.37
N ILE A 224 -7.26 -24.72 -24.45
CA ILE A 224 -7.34 -25.74 -25.50
C ILE A 224 -6.12 -26.65 -25.38
N ASP A 225 -6.31 -27.96 -25.45
CA ASP A 225 -5.21 -28.91 -25.50
C ASP A 225 -4.38 -28.69 -26.78
N GLN A 226 -3.08 -28.47 -26.61
CA GLN A 226 -2.16 -28.12 -27.68
C GLN A 226 -1.97 -29.26 -28.69
N ASN A 227 -2.24 -30.51 -28.29
CA ASN A 227 -2.10 -31.70 -29.13
C ASN A 227 -3.45 -32.18 -29.69
N ASN A 228 -4.56 -31.77 -29.07
CA ASN A 228 -5.90 -32.15 -29.47
C ASN A 228 -6.87 -30.97 -29.31
N ALA A 229 -7.00 -30.15 -30.32
CA ALA A 229 -7.84 -28.96 -30.33
C ALA A 229 -9.34 -29.22 -30.06
N SER A 230 -9.79 -30.51 -30.15
CA SER A 230 -11.15 -30.87 -29.75
C SER A 230 -11.32 -30.95 -28.21
N HIS A 231 -10.23 -31.06 -27.46
CA HIS A 231 -10.28 -31.12 -26.00
C HIS A 231 -10.11 -29.71 -25.43
N VAL A 232 -11.16 -29.20 -24.82
CA VAL A 232 -11.24 -27.83 -24.32
C VAL A 232 -11.66 -27.83 -22.85
N PHE A 233 -11.02 -27.01 -22.05
CA PHE A 233 -11.36 -26.77 -20.65
C PHE A 233 -11.90 -25.35 -20.48
N ALA A 234 -12.89 -25.19 -19.62
CA ALA A 234 -13.42 -23.88 -19.25
C ALA A 234 -13.69 -23.76 -17.76
N SER A 235 -13.34 -22.65 -17.18
CA SER A 235 -13.79 -22.29 -15.84
C SER A 235 -14.95 -21.32 -15.92
N ALA A 236 -15.99 -21.60 -15.15
CA ALA A 236 -17.14 -20.75 -15.03
C ALA A 236 -17.49 -20.52 -13.55
N CYS A 237 -18.23 -19.47 -13.23
CA CYS A 237 -18.70 -19.24 -11.85
C CYS A 237 -19.54 -20.41 -11.33
N SER A 238 -20.14 -21.21 -12.22
CA SER A 238 -20.87 -22.43 -11.89
C SER A 238 -20.00 -23.66 -11.68
N GLY A 239 -18.71 -23.64 -12.06
CA GLY A 239 -17.74 -24.72 -11.90
C GLY A 239 -16.74 -24.85 -13.05
N ILE A 240 -15.96 -25.92 -13.03
CA ILE A 240 -14.99 -26.26 -14.08
C ILE A 240 -15.58 -27.31 -15.00
N TYR A 241 -15.42 -27.10 -16.30
CA TYR A 241 -15.98 -27.94 -17.35
C TYR A 241 -14.89 -28.39 -18.33
N HIS A 242 -15.09 -29.54 -18.94
CA HIS A 242 -14.32 -30.01 -20.09
C HIS A 242 -15.25 -30.41 -21.25
N SER A 243 -14.75 -30.25 -22.45
CA SER A 243 -15.41 -30.69 -23.67
C SER A 243 -14.40 -31.53 -24.48
N PRO A 244 -14.75 -32.76 -24.88
CA PRO A 244 -13.92 -33.60 -25.76
C PRO A 244 -14.18 -33.36 -27.23
N ASP A 245 -15.14 -32.51 -27.60
CA ASP A 245 -15.67 -32.33 -28.96
C ASP A 245 -15.68 -30.86 -29.40
N GLY A 246 -14.70 -30.08 -28.94
CA GLY A 246 -14.49 -28.71 -29.39
C GLY A 246 -15.56 -27.74 -28.94
N GLY A 247 -16.13 -27.96 -27.75
CA GLY A 247 -17.13 -27.10 -27.14
C GLY A 247 -18.57 -27.45 -27.52
N ALA A 248 -18.79 -28.51 -28.31
CA ALA A 248 -20.17 -28.92 -28.68
C ALA A 248 -20.95 -29.43 -27.46
N ASN A 249 -20.29 -30.20 -26.58
CA ASN A 249 -20.86 -30.66 -25.32
C ASN A 249 -19.87 -30.48 -24.18
N TRP A 250 -20.38 -30.05 -23.03
CA TRP A 250 -19.59 -29.83 -21.83
C TRP A 250 -20.02 -30.75 -20.68
N THR A 251 -19.03 -31.25 -19.97
CA THR A 251 -19.23 -32.03 -18.76
C THR A 251 -18.56 -31.30 -17.59
N LYS A 252 -19.34 -31.12 -16.51
CA LYS A 252 -18.83 -30.50 -15.30
C LYS A 252 -17.97 -31.45 -14.49
N PHE A 253 -16.77 -31.05 -14.10
CA PHE A 253 -15.94 -31.77 -13.15
C PHE A 253 -16.57 -31.76 -11.76
N LYS A 254 -16.34 -32.84 -11.02
CA LYS A 254 -16.78 -33.04 -9.63
C LYS A 254 -15.54 -32.96 -8.71
N GLY A 255 -15.74 -32.65 -7.43
CA GLY A 255 -14.70 -32.73 -6.40
C GLY A 255 -14.11 -31.41 -5.96
N ILE A 256 -14.32 -30.31 -6.71
CA ILE A 256 -13.95 -28.98 -6.25
C ILE A 256 -15.12 -28.34 -5.48
N PRO A 257 -14.92 -27.88 -4.23
CA PRO A 257 -15.96 -27.27 -3.43
C PRO A 257 -16.58 -26.03 -4.08
N LYS A 258 -17.83 -25.73 -3.69
CA LYS A 258 -18.58 -24.59 -4.23
C LYS A 258 -17.89 -23.24 -3.99
N ASP A 259 -17.19 -23.11 -2.89
CA ASP A 259 -16.52 -21.87 -2.48
C ASP A 259 -15.20 -21.65 -3.27
N SER A 260 -14.57 -22.71 -3.80
CA SER A 260 -13.36 -22.66 -4.63
C SER A 260 -13.65 -22.63 -6.14
N ARG A 261 -14.75 -22.03 -6.59
CA ARG A 261 -15.17 -22.06 -8.00
C ARG A 261 -14.66 -20.89 -8.82
N ARG A 262 -14.24 -19.81 -8.20
CA ARG A 262 -13.62 -18.68 -8.89
C ARG A 262 -12.24 -19.08 -9.39
N THR A 263 -12.21 -19.76 -10.53
CA THR A 263 -11.00 -20.25 -11.15
C THR A 263 -10.53 -19.23 -12.20
N VAL A 264 -9.46 -18.55 -11.91
CA VAL A 264 -8.90 -17.50 -12.76
C VAL A 264 -8.14 -18.11 -13.95
N HIS A 265 -7.45 -19.24 -13.72
CA HIS A 265 -6.74 -19.97 -14.77
C HIS A 265 -6.96 -21.47 -14.69
N ILE A 266 -7.19 -22.08 -15.85
CA ILE A 266 -7.07 -23.54 -16.04
C ILE A 266 -5.90 -23.79 -16.95
N LEU A 267 -4.97 -24.65 -16.54
CA LEU A 267 -3.83 -25.06 -17.33
C LEU A 267 -3.71 -26.58 -17.36
N GLN A 268 -3.54 -27.13 -18.55
CA GLN A 268 -3.19 -28.54 -18.77
C GLN A 268 -1.66 -28.66 -18.74
N ASP A 269 -1.15 -29.73 -18.13
CA ASP A 269 0.27 -30.06 -18.17
C ASP A 269 0.67 -30.49 -19.57
N PRO A 270 1.63 -29.80 -20.23
CA PRO A 270 1.95 -30.08 -21.63
C PRO A 270 2.60 -31.46 -21.86
N LYS A 271 3.18 -32.07 -20.82
CA LYS A 271 3.79 -33.40 -20.88
C LYS A 271 2.89 -34.51 -20.36
N ARG A 272 1.92 -34.17 -19.52
CA ARG A 272 0.99 -35.10 -18.86
C ARG A 272 -0.45 -34.63 -19.08
N PRO A 273 -1.07 -34.86 -20.24
CA PRO A 273 -2.38 -34.28 -20.59
C PRO A 273 -3.51 -34.61 -19.62
N ALA A 274 -3.44 -35.77 -18.91
CA ALA A 274 -4.39 -36.11 -17.84
C ALA A 274 -4.21 -35.27 -16.56
N THR A 275 -3.14 -34.45 -16.48
CA THR A 275 -2.90 -33.54 -15.36
C THR A 275 -3.38 -32.15 -15.73
N VAL A 276 -4.32 -31.62 -14.93
CA VAL A 276 -4.88 -30.27 -15.09
C VAL A 276 -4.80 -29.54 -13.77
N TYR A 277 -4.48 -28.27 -13.81
CA TYR A 277 -4.45 -27.38 -12.66
C TYR A 277 -5.53 -26.31 -12.79
N ALA A 278 -6.17 -26.01 -11.67
CA ALA A 278 -7.15 -24.93 -11.54
C ALA A 278 -6.70 -23.96 -10.47
N ALA A 279 -6.25 -22.79 -10.90
CA ALA A 279 -5.84 -21.69 -10.04
C ALA A 279 -7.08 -20.90 -9.60
N THR A 280 -7.35 -20.90 -8.29
CA THR A 280 -8.56 -20.31 -7.72
C THR A 280 -8.24 -19.26 -6.68
N THR A 281 -9.24 -18.51 -6.26
CA THR A 281 -9.13 -17.59 -5.10
C THR A 281 -8.98 -18.32 -3.77
N GLU A 282 -9.23 -19.64 -3.73
CA GLU A 282 -9.07 -20.53 -2.57
C GLU A 282 -8.08 -21.67 -2.86
N GLY A 283 -6.92 -21.33 -3.42
CA GLY A 283 -5.81 -22.23 -3.63
C GLY A 283 -5.72 -22.84 -5.03
N LEU A 284 -4.72 -23.72 -5.22
CA LEU A 284 -4.47 -24.46 -6.44
C LEU A 284 -5.01 -25.88 -6.31
N TRP A 285 -5.91 -26.22 -7.20
CA TRP A 285 -6.44 -27.57 -7.34
C TRP A 285 -5.74 -28.30 -8.47
N LYS A 286 -5.49 -29.59 -8.28
CA LYS A 286 -4.82 -30.46 -9.25
C LYS A 286 -5.61 -31.74 -9.42
N THR A 287 -5.77 -32.17 -10.67
CA THR A 287 -6.11 -33.54 -11.05
C THR A 287 -4.92 -34.19 -11.77
N SER A 288 -4.82 -35.51 -11.74
CA SER A 288 -3.86 -36.29 -12.51
C SER A 288 -4.52 -37.45 -13.25
N ASP A 289 -5.87 -37.44 -13.33
CA ASP A 289 -6.71 -38.49 -13.90
C ASP A 289 -7.84 -37.91 -14.74
N ASP A 290 -7.51 -36.86 -15.50
CA ASP A 290 -8.42 -36.18 -16.43
C ASP A 290 -9.70 -35.65 -15.75
N GLY A 291 -9.55 -35.16 -14.51
CA GLY A 291 -10.62 -34.52 -13.75
C GLY A 291 -11.52 -35.47 -12.97
N ALA A 292 -11.23 -36.77 -12.91
CA ALA A 292 -12.00 -37.73 -12.14
C ALA A 292 -11.86 -37.44 -10.63
N ASN A 293 -10.67 -37.06 -10.18
CA ASN A 293 -10.40 -36.65 -8.79
C ASN A 293 -9.59 -35.38 -8.74
N TRP A 294 -10.00 -34.46 -7.85
CA TRP A 294 -9.30 -33.20 -7.61
C TRP A 294 -8.80 -33.13 -6.18
N ARG A 295 -7.59 -32.63 -6.00
CA ARG A 295 -7.01 -32.35 -4.69
C ARG A 295 -6.49 -30.92 -4.60
N LEU A 296 -6.70 -30.28 -3.47
CA LEU A 296 -6.09 -28.99 -3.14
C LEU A 296 -4.60 -29.25 -2.81
N ILE A 297 -3.70 -28.52 -3.47
CA ILE A 297 -2.24 -28.68 -3.33
C ILE A 297 -1.53 -27.47 -2.77
N THR A 298 -2.28 -26.43 -2.37
CA THR A 298 -1.78 -25.26 -1.65
C THR A 298 -2.67 -24.97 -0.45
N PRO A 299 -2.28 -24.10 0.50
CA PRO A 299 -3.21 -23.56 1.47
C PRO A 299 -4.43 -22.92 0.80
N VAL A 300 -5.62 -23.13 1.36
CA VAL A 300 -6.88 -22.54 0.87
C VAL A 300 -6.88 -21.01 0.90
N SER A 301 -6.03 -20.44 1.72
CA SER A 301 -5.85 -19.00 1.89
C SER A 301 -5.05 -18.31 0.77
N TRP A 302 -4.48 -19.08 -0.15
CA TRP A 302 -3.75 -18.52 -1.29
C TRP A 302 -4.72 -18.20 -2.42
N SER A 303 -4.91 -16.90 -2.68
CA SER A 303 -5.60 -16.43 -3.87
C SER A 303 -4.58 -16.40 -5.02
N ILE A 304 -4.75 -17.28 -6.00
CA ILE A 304 -3.83 -17.44 -7.13
C ILE A 304 -4.42 -16.74 -8.33
N LEU A 305 -3.75 -15.71 -8.83
CA LEU A 305 -4.21 -14.86 -9.92
C LEU A 305 -3.62 -15.26 -11.28
N SER A 306 -2.44 -15.88 -11.26
CA SER A 306 -1.74 -16.29 -12.48
C SER A 306 -0.87 -17.50 -12.23
N MET A 307 -0.56 -18.27 -13.29
CA MET A 307 0.23 -19.49 -13.18
C MET A 307 0.98 -19.76 -14.46
N VAL A 308 2.20 -20.28 -14.31
CA VAL A 308 3.02 -20.85 -15.40
C VAL A 308 3.45 -22.26 -15.02
N ILE A 309 3.34 -23.18 -15.98
CA ILE A 309 3.94 -24.52 -15.90
C ILE A 309 5.16 -24.51 -16.82
N ASP A 310 6.31 -25.01 -16.32
CA ASP A 310 7.50 -25.12 -17.14
C ASP A 310 7.32 -26.22 -18.19
N PRO A 311 7.33 -25.91 -19.49
CA PRO A 311 7.11 -26.92 -20.52
C PRO A 311 8.27 -27.92 -20.63
N GLU A 312 9.47 -27.57 -20.17
CA GLU A 312 10.62 -28.49 -20.16
C GLU A 312 10.64 -29.38 -18.91
N ASN A 313 10.11 -28.88 -17.78
CA ASN A 313 9.98 -29.60 -16.54
C ASN A 313 8.63 -29.30 -15.88
N SER A 314 7.57 -30.04 -16.22
CA SER A 314 6.23 -29.78 -15.73
C SER A 314 6.00 -30.05 -14.24
N ASP A 315 7.02 -30.53 -13.49
CA ASP A 315 7.02 -30.51 -12.03
C ASP A 315 7.33 -29.12 -11.46
N ARG A 316 7.84 -28.20 -12.29
CA ARG A 316 8.06 -26.82 -11.90
C ARG A 316 6.83 -25.97 -12.19
N LEU A 317 6.25 -25.44 -11.10
CA LEU A 317 5.09 -24.56 -11.11
C LEU A 317 5.49 -23.20 -10.59
N ILE A 318 5.04 -22.13 -11.24
CA ILE A 318 5.26 -20.76 -10.83
C ILE A 318 3.88 -20.12 -10.66
N LEU A 319 3.55 -19.71 -9.44
CA LEU A 319 2.26 -19.16 -9.06
C LEU A 319 2.39 -17.68 -8.73
N GLY A 320 1.62 -16.85 -9.39
CA GLY A 320 1.40 -15.45 -9.01
C GLY A 320 0.20 -15.36 -8.08
N THR A 321 0.39 -14.78 -6.92
CA THR A 321 -0.65 -14.65 -5.90
C THR A 321 -1.08 -13.20 -5.71
N GLU A 322 -2.27 -13.01 -5.15
CA GLU A 322 -2.80 -11.68 -4.84
C GLU A 322 -1.98 -10.92 -3.79
N ARG A 323 -1.25 -11.63 -2.91
CA ARG A 323 -0.63 -10.98 -1.73
C ARG A 323 0.75 -11.49 -1.37
N LEU A 324 1.04 -12.76 -1.64
CA LEU A 324 2.29 -13.40 -1.21
C LEU A 324 3.40 -13.30 -2.26
N GLY A 325 3.12 -12.63 -3.39
CA GLY A 325 4.02 -12.59 -4.52
C GLY A 325 4.08 -13.91 -5.26
N ILE A 326 5.30 -14.28 -5.64
CA ILE A 326 5.57 -15.51 -6.38
C ILE A 326 5.78 -16.67 -5.40
N GLN A 327 5.08 -17.79 -5.66
CA GLN A 327 5.29 -19.06 -4.99
C GLN A 327 5.70 -20.11 -6.02
N MET A 328 6.78 -20.83 -5.77
CA MET A 328 7.33 -21.80 -6.72
C MET A 328 7.35 -23.20 -6.12
N SER A 329 7.06 -24.17 -6.97
CA SER A 329 7.25 -25.60 -6.68
C SER A 329 8.15 -26.21 -7.75
N ASP A 330 9.06 -27.08 -7.33
CA ASP A 330 9.92 -27.86 -8.23
C ASP A 330 9.60 -29.37 -8.19
N ASN A 331 8.46 -29.75 -7.54
CA ASN A 331 8.03 -31.13 -7.33
C ASN A 331 6.53 -31.37 -7.61
N GLY A 332 5.98 -30.64 -8.58
CA GLY A 332 4.60 -30.83 -9.03
C GLY A 332 3.54 -30.39 -8.04
N GLY A 333 3.88 -29.46 -7.13
CA GLY A 333 2.99 -28.90 -6.13
C GLY A 333 2.95 -29.64 -4.79
N GLU A 334 3.95 -30.50 -4.50
CA GLU A 334 4.05 -31.14 -3.18
C GLU A 334 4.57 -30.17 -2.11
N THR A 335 5.51 -29.31 -2.49
CA THR A 335 6.04 -28.25 -1.64
C THR A 335 6.20 -26.95 -2.42
N TYR A 336 6.16 -25.82 -1.72
CA TYR A 336 6.32 -24.49 -2.28
C TYR A 336 7.36 -23.68 -1.51
N ARG A 337 8.03 -22.79 -2.23
CA ARG A 337 8.90 -21.76 -1.66
C ARG A 337 8.49 -20.39 -2.19
N ALA A 338 8.62 -19.35 -1.35
CA ALA A 338 8.50 -17.98 -1.80
C ALA A 338 9.70 -17.61 -2.70
N SER A 339 9.45 -16.89 -3.78
CA SER A 339 10.45 -16.49 -4.76
C SER A 339 10.34 -14.99 -5.09
N ASN A 340 10.54 -14.17 -4.07
CA ASN A 340 10.25 -12.72 -4.10
C ASN A 340 11.51 -11.85 -3.96
N GLN A 341 12.71 -12.40 -4.10
CA GLN A 341 13.91 -11.59 -3.95
C GLN A 341 14.00 -10.53 -5.05
N GLY A 342 14.05 -9.24 -4.65
CA GLY A 342 13.99 -8.09 -5.56
C GLY A 342 12.58 -7.70 -6.03
N PHE A 343 11.55 -8.46 -5.63
CA PHE A 343 10.16 -8.10 -5.81
C PHE A 343 9.56 -7.67 -4.46
N SER A 344 9.31 -6.38 -4.30
CA SER A 344 8.65 -5.81 -3.12
C SER A 344 7.57 -4.86 -3.61
N HIS A 345 6.33 -5.31 -3.51
CA HIS A 345 5.15 -4.64 -4.02
C HIS A 345 3.96 -4.84 -3.07
N ARG A 346 4.22 -4.61 -1.77
CA ARG A 346 3.20 -4.71 -0.72
C ARG A 346 2.70 -3.33 -0.33
N ARG A 347 1.40 -3.18 -0.23
CA ARG A 347 0.74 -1.92 0.18
C ARG A 347 0.89 -1.71 1.67
N ILE A 348 1.73 -0.76 2.06
CA ILE A 348 1.94 -0.37 3.45
C ILE A 348 1.00 0.78 3.80
N VAL A 349 0.26 0.62 4.90
CA VAL A 349 -0.63 1.64 5.47
C VAL A 349 0.11 2.51 6.46
N ASP A 350 0.94 1.90 7.31
CA ASP A 350 1.73 2.57 8.32
C ASP A 350 2.98 1.77 8.67
N ALA A 351 3.99 2.44 9.22
CA ALA A 351 5.23 1.83 9.66
C ALA A 351 5.74 2.46 10.95
N ALA A 352 6.30 1.64 11.82
CA ALA A 352 7.00 2.11 13.02
C ALA A 352 8.38 1.46 13.12
N VAL A 353 9.35 2.24 13.60
CA VAL A 353 10.72 1.81 13.83
C VAL A 353 11.01 1.84 15.33
N ASP A 354 11.63 0.80 15.85
CA ASP A 354 12.01 0.74 17.26
C ASP A 354 13.07 1.83 17.56
N PRO A 355 12.81 2.76 18.48
CA PRO A 355 13.73 3.85 18.76
C PRO A 355 15.04 3.41 19.40
N GLN A 356 15.06 2.26 20.08
CA GLN A 356 16.26 1.69 20.73
C GLN A 356 17.00 0.69 19.85
N HIS A 357 16.26 0.01 18.94
CA HIS A 357 16.75 -1.02 18.05
C HIS A 357 16.36 -0.67 16.60
N PRO A 358 17.10 0.23 15.93
CA PRO A 358 16.73 0.75 14.60
C PRO A 358 16.72 -0.32 13.50
N GLU A 359 17.31 -1.49 13.72
CA GLU A 359 17.20 -2.67 12.86
C GLU A 359 15.80 -3.33 12.94
N ARG A 360 15.00 -2.99 13.97
CA ARG A 360 13.66 -3.51 14.15
C ARG A 360 12.62 -2.51 13.63
N ALA A 361 11.71 -3.00 12.80
CA ALA A 361 10.57 -2.22 12.32
C ALA A 361 9.35 -3.13 12.16
N ILE A 362 8.17 -2.54 12.30
CA ILE A 362 6.91 -3.17 11.93
C ILE A 362 6.27 -2.35 10.82
N VAL A 363 5.70 -3.04 9.85
CA VAL A 363 4.83 -2.45 8.82
C VAL A 363 3.42 -3.00 8.98
N VAL A 364 2.44 -2.14 8.74
CA VAL A 364 1.03 -2.49 8.64
C VAL A 364 0.65 -2.55 7.17
N LEU A 365 0.04 -3.65 6.77
CA LEU A 365 -0.39 -3.90 5.40
C LEU A 365 -1.92 -3.77 5.28
N THR A 366 -2.40 -3.51 4.07
CA THR A 366 -3.85 -3.53 3.77
C THR A 366 -4.48 -4.91 3.84
N SER A 367 -3.67 -5.96 4.00
CA SER A 367 -4.09 -7.35 3.99
C SER A 367 -4.73 -7.78 5.32
N ASN A 368 -5.92 -8.36 5.26
CA ASN A 368 -6.53 -9.01 6.44
C ASN A 368 -5.85 -10.32 6.84
N PHE A 369 -5.04 -10.89 5.95
CA PHE A 369 -4.42 -12.21 6.11
C PHE A 369 -3.07 -12.13 6.82
N GLU A 370 -2.22 -11.17 6.38
CA GLU A 370 -0.96 -10.80 6.99
C GLU A 370 -1.00 -9.30 7.28
N PRO A 371 -1.74 -8.85 8.28
CA PRO A 371 -1.95 -7.43 8.50
C PRO A 371 -0.70 -6.70 9.01
N MET A 372 0.27 -7.42 9.57
CA MET A 372 1.52 -6.85 10.07
C MET A 372 2.70 -7.79 9.84
N LEU A 373 3.83 -7.21 9.48
CA LEU A 373 5.12 -7.89 9.39
C LEU A 373 6.17 -7.15 10.23
N GLU A 374 7.02 -7.92 10.91
CA GLU A 374 8.17 -7.41 11.67
C GLU A 374 9.48 -7.81 10.99
N THR A 375 10.40 -6.88 10.91
CA THR A 375 11.83 -7.16 10.68
C THR A 375 12.63 -6.93 11.95
N LYS A 376 13.70 -7.73 12.15
CA LYS A 376 14.66 -7.60 13.27
C LYS A 376 16.09 -7.44 12.77
N ASP A 377 16.27 -7.30 11.47
CA ASP A 377 17.55 -7.30 10.78
C ASP A 377 17.64 -6.25 9.66
N ALA A 378 16.99 -5.12 9.88
CA ALA A 378 16.94 -3.98 8.97
C ALA A 378 16.30 -4.29 7.60
N GLY A 379 15.30 -5.18 7.57
CA GLY A 379 14.53 -5.51 6.38
C GLY A 379 15.09 -6.67 5.55
N ARG A 380 16.11 -7.39 6.04
CA ARG A 380 16.63 -8.58 5.35
C ARG A 380 15.63 -9.73 5.40
N THR A 381 14.98 -9.90 6.55
CA THR A 381 13.91 -10.88 6.75
C THR A 381 12.68 -10.23 7.38
N TRP A 382 11.51 -10.77 7.05
CA TRP A 382 10.23 -10.30 7.55
C TRP A 382 9.39 -11.48 8.05
N THR A 383 8.77 -11.31 9.21
CA THR A 383 7.95 -12.35 9.85
C THR A 383 6.58 -11.80 10.23
N PRO A 384 5.49 -12.59 10.06
CA PRO A 384 4.15 -12.18 10.47
C PRO A 384 4.06 -11.92 11.98
N LEU A 385 3.35 -10.85 12.36
CA LEU A 385 3.14 -10.43 13.76
C LEU A 385 1.65 -10.16 14.03
N ALA A 386 0.77 -11.08 13.66
CA ALA A 386 -0.67 -10.85 13.67
C ALA A 386 -1.43 -11.60 14.77
N THR A 387 -0.77 -12.42 15.59
CA THR A 387 -1.43 -13.23 16.64
C THR A 387 -2.13 -12.34 17.67
N GLY A 388 -3.42 -12.58 17.89
CA GLY A 388 -4.23 -11.81 18.85
C GLY A 388 -4.92 -10.57 18.27
N LEU A 389 -4.77 -10.27 16.96
CA LEU A 389 -5.59 -9.27 16.27
C LEU A 389 -6.96 -9.88 15.96
N THR A 390 -8.01 -9.36 16.57
CA THR A 390 -9.38 -9.86 16.39
C THR A 390 -10.23 -9.00 15.46
N SER A 391 -9.74 -7.81 15.07
CA SER A 391 -10.53 -6.79 14.36
C SER A 391 -9.95 -6.37 13.00
N GLY A 392 -9.13 -7.23 12.39
CA GLY A 392 -8.46 -6.93 11.11
C GLY A 392 -7.19 -6.08 11.26
N PRO A 393 -6.64 -5.54 10.16
CA PRO A 393 -5.42 -4.74 10.20
C PRO A 393 -5.60 -3.49 11.06
N PRO A 394 -4.60 -3.11 11.88
CA PRO A 394 -4.63 -1.85 12.60
C PRO A 394 -4.52 -0.66 11.64
N ARG A 395 -4.96 0.52 12.06
CA ARG A 395 -4.74 1.77 11.32
C ARG A 395 -3.34 2.32 11.54
N HIS A 396 -2.87 2.22 12.78
CA HIS A 396 -1.58 2.76 13.19
C HIS A 396 -0.81 1.75 14.04
N ILE A 397 0.50 1.84 13.93
CA ILE A 397 1.47 1.12 14.74
C ILE A 397 2.40 2.13 15.41
N PHE A 398 2.70 1.94 16.70
CA PHE A 398 3.56 2.83 17.46
C PHE A 398 4.66 2.04 18.16
N ALA A 399 5.86 2.58 18.10
CA ALA A 399 7.01 2.07 18.84
C ALA A 399 7.19 2.89 20.12
N SER A 400 7.15 2.23 21.26
CA SER A 400 7.45 2.84 22.56
C SER A 400 8.79 2.32 23.09
N PRO A 401 9.38 2.95 24.13
CA PRO A 401 10.58 2.41 24.79
C PRO A 401 10.40 0.98 25.34
N ASP A 402 9.16 0.57 25.64
CA ASP A 402 8.84 -0.73 26.23
C ASP A 402 8.20 -1.71 25.24
N GLY A 403 8.18 -1.41 23.94
CA GLY A 403 7.63 -2.27 22.92
C GLY A 403 6.56 -1.63 22.05
N TRP A 404 5.71 -2.43 21.44
CA TRP A 404 4.80 -2.02 20.38
C TRP A 404 3.36 -1.81 20.84
N PHE A 405 2.70 -0.80 20.24
CA PHE A 405 1.27 -0.58 20.35
C PHE A 405 0.62 -0.54 18.97
N ALA A 406 -0.57 -1.11 18.85
CA ALA A 406 -1.37 -1.11 17.62
C ALA A 406 -2.74 -0.49 17.90
N ALA A 407 -3.20 0.38 17.00
CA ALA A 407 -4.52 1.02 17.06
C ALA A 407 -5.44 0.38 15.98
N PRO A 408 -6.42 -0.46 16.39
CA PRO A 408 -7.40 -1.04 15.47
C PRO A 408 -8.30 0.01 14.82
N GLY A 409 -8.79 -0.26 13.59
CA GLY A 409 -9.69 0.62 12.86
C GLY A 409 -11.01 0.95 13.59
N PRO A 410 -11.69 -0.01 14.21
CA PRO A 410 -12.93 0.22 14.97
C PRO A 410 -12.73 1.02 16.27
N GLY A 411 -11.51 1.09 16.80
CA GLY A 411 -11.14 1.71 18.05
C GLY A 411 -10.47 0.74 19.01
N GLY A 412 -9.93 1.30 20.10
CA GLY A 412 -9.15 0.56 21.08
C GLY A 412 -7.66 0.73 20.91
N LEU A 413 -6.91 0.15 21.83
CA LEU A 413 -5.45 0.14 21.82
C LEU A 413 -4.96 -1.23 22.29
N LEU A 414 -4.06 -1.82 21.54
CA LEU A 414 -3.43 -3.10 21.85
C LEU A 414 -1.96 -2.87 22.14
N ARG A 415 -1.43 -3.62 23.12
CA ARG A 415 0.01 -3.71 23.41
C ARG A 415 0.51 -5.10 23.06
N TYR A 416 1.68 -5.18 22.44
CA TYR A 416 2.30 -6.46 22.16
C TYR A 416 2.96 -7.05 23.41
N ASP A 417 2.55 -8.25 23.78
CA ASP A 417 3.16 -9.05 24.85
C ASP A 417 4.16 -10.03 24.20
N SER A 418 5.46 -9.72 24.32
CA SER A 418 6.52 -10.53 23.73
C SER A 418 6.64 -11.93 24.34
N ALA A 419 6.25 -12.10 25.61
CA ALA A 419 6.30 -13.41 26.28
C ALA A 419 5.19 -14.34 25.76
N LYS A 420 4.05 -13.77 25.35
CA LYS A 420 2.93 -14.51 24.78
C LYS A 420 2.93 -14.51 23.25
N SER A 421 3.81 -13.71 22.63
CA SER A 421 3.83 -13.43 21.19
C SER A 421 2.45 -13.05 20.65
N SER A 422 1.74 -12.17 21.38
CA SER A 422 0.34 -11.83 21.10
C SER A 422 0.00 -10.39 21.46
N TRP A 423 -0.94 -9.82 20.73
CA TRP A 423 -1.52 -8.50 21.02
C TRP A 423 -2.57 -8.58 22.10
N MET A 424 -2.46 -7.74 23.12
CA MET A 424 -3.34 -7.71 24.29
C MET A 424 -3.99 -6.33 24.44
N PRO A 425 -5.30 -6.25 24.76
CA PRO A 425 -5.94 -4.97 24.99
C PRO A 425 -5.40 -4.28 26.25
N VAL A 426 -5.26 -2.96 26.19
CA VAL A 426 -4.96 -2.13 27.36
C VAL A 426 -6.25 -1.59 28.01
N ASN A 427 -6.14 -1.03 29.22
CA ASN A 427 -7.29 -0.58 30.00
C ASN A 427 -7.46 0.94 29.96
N GLN A 428 -8.72 1.38 30.03
CA GLN A 428 -9.11 2.75 30.33
C GLN A 428 -9.62 2.82 31.77
N VAL A 429 -9.19 3.84 32.49
CA VAL A 429 -9.63 4.10 33.87
C VAL A 429 -10.58 5.29 33.86
N THR A 430 -11.79 5.08 34.37
CA THR A 430 -12.78 6.15 34.57
C THR A 430 -12.95 6.44 36.08
N GLU A 431 -12.90 7.70 36.45
CA GLU A 431 -13.27 8.12 37.82
C GLU A 431 -14.80 8.26 37.88
N LYS A 432 -15.46 7.40 38.64
CA LYS A 432 -16.90 7.54 38.92
C LYS A 432 -17.08 8.60 40.00
N SER A 433 -17.70 9.74 39.70
CA SER A 433 -18.28 10.63 40.70
C SER A 433 -19.36 9.85 41.43
N ALA A 434 -19.34 9.96 42.80
CA ALA A 434 -20.41 9.38 43.59
C ALA A 434 -21.77 9.95 43.17
N PRO A 435 -22.84 9.15 43.14
CA PRO A 435 -24.15 9.62 42.76
C PRO A 435 -24.57 10.74 43.70
N THR A 436 -24.86 11.92 43.18
CA THR A 436 -25.45 13.03 43.92
C THR A 436 -26.82 12.57 44.39
N GLN A 437 -26.96 12.33 45.73
CA GLN A 437 -28.28 12.07 46.31
C GLN A 437 -29.18 13.27 46.01
N SER A 438 -30.21 13.09 45.19
CA SER A 438 -31.26 14.09 45.01
C SER A 438 -31.95 14.32 46.35
N ARG A 439 -31.77 15.49 46.91
CA ARG A 439 -32.57 15.94 48.06
C ARG A 439 -34.01 16.08 47.57
N ASN A 440 -34.86 15.13 47.96
CA ASN A 440 -36.29 15.32 47.92
C ASN A 440 -36.65 16.51 48.82
N THR A 441 -37.16 17.57 48.23
CA THR A 441 -37.79 18.68 48.91
C THR A 441 -39.13 18.19 49.49
N ALA A 442 -39.11 17.79 50.75
CA ALA A 442 -40.34 17.64 51.53
C ALA A 442 -40.54 18.89 52.40
N SER A 443 -41.75 19.36 52.30
CA SER A 443 -42.42 20.50 52.93
C SER A 443 -41.98 20.87 54.32
N VAL A 444 -41.78 22.20 54.56
CA VAL A 444 -41.53 22.85 55.78
C VAL A 444 -42.78 22.81 56.73
N LYS A 445 -42.65 22.29 57.94
CA LYS A 445 -43.43 22.69 59.07
C LYS A 445 -42.48 23.27 60.17
N LYS A 446 -42.69 24.52 60.50
CA LYS A 446 -42.06 25.23 61.63
C LYS A 446 -42.37 24.56 62.95
N VAL A 447 -41.36 24.31 63.80
CA VAL A 447 -41.44 24.41 65.24
C VAL A 447 -40.07 24.83 65.78
N SER A 448 -40.07 25.67 66.76
CA SER A 448 -39.02 26.46 67.40
C SER A 448 -38.14 25.73 68.40
N THR A 449 -36.93 26.30 68.61
CA THR A 449 -36.06 26.32 69.75
C THR A 449 -35.47 25.03 70.30
N GLN A 450 -34.16 24.86 70.25
CA GLN A 450 -33.20 25.06 71.41
C GLN A 450 -31.77 24.69 70.96
N SER A 451 -30.85 25.53 71.43
CA SER A 451 -29.41 25.44 71.37
C SER A 451 -28.87 24.21 72.09
N THR A 452 -27.96 23.42 71.44
CA THR A 452 -26.86 22.76 72.20
C THR A 452 -25.69 22.53 71.20
N ASN A 453 -24.50 22.91 71.66
CA ASN A 453 -23.20 22.69 71.02
C ASN A 453 -22.93 21.22 70.78
N ALA A 454 -22.54 20.88 69.54
CA ALA A 454 -21.90 19.63 69.22
C ALA A 454 -20.68 19.87 68.26
N PRO A 455 -19.59 19.13 68.44
CA PRO A 455 -18.30 19.44 67.81
C PRO A 455 -18.29 19.17 66.30
N ALA A 456 -17.46 19.95 65.55
CA ALA A 456 -17.26 19.86 64.15
C ALA A 456 -16.87 18.43 63.71
N SER A 457 -17.73 17.76 62.93
CA SER A 457 -17.42 16.51 62.27
C SER A 457 -16.40 16.74 61.16
N LYS A 458 -15.26 16.06 61.25
CA LYS A 458 -14.29 15.95 60.18
C LYS A 458 -15.01 15.48 58.88
N ALA A 459 -14.90 16.28 57.82
CA ALA A 459 -15.35 15.88 56.51
C ALA A 459 -14.58 14.62 56.07
N THR A 460 -15.27 13.51 56.01
CA THR A 460 -14.73 12.26 55.46
C THR A 460 -14.61 12.45 53.94
N ALA A 461 -13.40 12.45 53.44
CA ALA A 461 -13.16 12.45 52.00
C ALA A 461 -13.80 11.19 51.40
N THR A 462 -14.82 11.38 50.60
CA THR A 462 -15.49 10.29 49.86
C THR A 462 -14.49 9.66 48.91
N ALA A 463 -14.15 8.40 49.17
CA ALA A 463 -13.24 7.65 48.28
C ALA A 463 -13.86 7.53 46.88
N MET A 464 -13.23 8.15 45.90
CA MET A 464 -13.58 7.94 44.46
C MET A 464 -13.25 6.50 44.09
N THR A 465 -14.25 5.76 43.64
CA THR A 465 -14.04 4.41 43.11
C THR A 465 -13.56 4.50 41.66
N LYS A 466 -12.35 3.96 41.37
CA LYS A 466 -11.83 3.82 40.04
C LYS A 466 -12.41 2.56 39.38
N ALA A 467 -13.01 2.69 38.19
CA ALA A 467 -13.47 1.57 37.37
C ALA A 467 -12.54 1.42 36.16
N THR A 468 -12.13 0.19 35.90
CA THR A 468 -11.32 -0.16 34.71
C THR A 468 -12.19 -0.84 33.66
N ALA A 469 -12.01 -0.47 32.40
CA ALA A 469 -12.64 -1.10 31.23
C ALA A 469 -11.60 -1.19 30.10
N PRO A 470 -11.81 -2.04 29.09
CA PRO A 470 -10.97 -2.02 27.90
C PRO A 470 -10.95 -0.62 27.26
N PHE A 471 -9.78 -0.20 26.78
CA PHE A 471 -9.65 1.07 26.06
C PHE A 471 -10.38 0.96 24.72
N HIS A 472 -11.25 1.92 24.39
CA HIS A 472 -12.14 1.83 23.21
C HIS A 472 -12.03 3.03 22.26
N ALA A 473 -11.41 4.15 22.69
CA ALA A 473 -11.28 5.31 21.83
C ALA A 473 -10.39 5.02 20.60
N LYS A 474 -10.71 5.62 19.46
CA LYS A 474 -9.86 5.52 18.27
C LYS A 474 -8.62 6.38 18.45
N VAL A 475 -7.44 5.74 18.41
CA VAL A 475 -6.15 6.39 18.56
C VAL A 475 -5.63 6.86 17.20
N ASN A 476 -5.28 8.14 17.12
CA ASN A 476 -4.72 8.78 15.93
C ASN A 476 -3.18 8.94 16.04
N ASP A 477 -2.66 9.16 17.27
CA ASP A 477 -1.23 9.36 17.50
C ASP A 477 -0.86 9.08 18.95
N MET A 478 0.42 8.79 19.22
CA MET A 478 0.95 8.54 20.55
C MET A 478 2.31 9.22 20.73
N ALA A 479 2.57 9.67 21.98
CA ALA A 479 3.87 10.19 22.38
C ALA A 479 4.29 9.56 23.71
N PHE A 480 5.58 9.24 23.82
CA PHE A 480 6.17 8.48 24.91
C PHE A 480 7.22 9.32 25.65
N GLY A 481 6.88 9.79 26.84
CA GLY A 481 7.81 10.51 27.72
C GLY A 481 8.32 9.64 28.85
N GLN A 482 9.24 10.18 29.65
CA GLN A 482 9.81 9.46 30.80
C GLN A 482 8.80 9.36 31.97
N ASN A 483 7.95 10.38 32.14
CA ASN A 483 7.02 10.46 33.27
C ASN A 483 5.58 10.11 32.91
N ALA A 484 5.19 10.31 31.67
CA ALA A 484 3.85 10.02 31.16
C ALA A 484 3.86 9.78 29.66
N TRP A 485 2.96 8.91 29.22
CA TRP A 485 2.65 8.66 27.81
C TRP A 485 1.30 9.25 27.48
N TYR A 486 1.14 9.71 26.23
CA TYR A 486 -0.09 10.34 25.78
C TYR A 486 -0.60 9.68 24.52
N ALA A 487 -1.94 9.60 24.39
CA ALA A 487 -2.64 9.14 23.19
C ALA A 487 -3.63 10.21 22.73
N ALA A 488 -3.46 10.70 21.52
CA ALA A 488 -4.40 11.57 20.82
C ALA A 488 -5.48 10.70 20.17
N THR A 489 -6.75 10.95 20.53
CA THR A 489 -7.86 10.11 20.09
C THR A 489 -9.02 10.93 19.55
N GLU A 490 -9.97 10.29 18.85
CA GLU A 490 -11.22 10.93 18.42
C GLU A 490 -12.10 11.40 19.60
N GLU A 491 -11.84 10.89 20.82
CA GLU A 491 -12.58 11.26 22.02
C GLU A 491 -11.83 12.26 22.92
N GLY A 492 -10.65 12.72 22.53
CA GLY A 492 -9.80 13.65 23.29
C GLY A 492 -8.41 13.10 23.57
N LEU A 493 -7.72 13.71 24.54
CA LEU A 493 -6.38 13.31 24.96
C LEU A 493 -6.47 12.36 26.15
N PHE A 494 -5.68 11.28 26.11
CA PHE A 494 -5.51 10.35 27.22
C PHE A 494 -4.05 10.31 27.66
N ALA A 495 -3.82 10.05 28.95
CA ALA A 495 -2.50 9.89 29.53
C ALA A 495 -2.38 8.58 30.29
N SER A 496 -1.22 7.97 30.23
CA SER A 496 -0.79 6.83 31.03
C SER A 496 0.45 7.21 31.84
N ARG A 497 0.52 6.76 33.12
CA ARG A 497 1.66 6.94 34.02
C ARG A 497 2.23 5.59 34.48
N ASP A 498 1.83 4.52 33.85
CA ASP A 498 2.21 3.13 34.13
C ASP A 498 2.60 2.38 32.85
N HIS A 499 3.31 3.09 31.97
CA HIS A 499 3.85 2.53 30.72
C HIS A 499 2.79 1.91 29.81
N GLY A 500 1.64 2.59 29.70
CA GLY A 500 0.58 2.24 28.75
C GLY A 500 -0.35 1.10 29.18
N LEU A 501 -0.28 0.65 30.43
CA LEU A 501 -1.19 -0.38 30.94
C LEU A 501 -2.58 0.19 31.23
N ASN A 502 -2.64 1.39 31.84
CA ASN A 502 -3.89 2.07 32.15
C ASN A 502 -3.87 3.50 31.62
N TRP A 503 -4.96 3.91 31.01
CA TRP A 503 -5.12 5.22 30.39
C TRP A 503 -6.24 6.01 31.04
N THR A 504 -5.99 7.26 31.35
CA THR A 504 -6.95 8.18 31.94
C THR A 504 -7.13 9.39 31.02
N ARG A 505 -8.36 9.82 30.83
CA ARG A 505 -8.66 11.01 30.04
C ARG A 505 -8.09 12.26 30.69
N VAL A 506 -7.42 13.11 29.90
CA VAL A 506 -6.84 14.38 30.33
C VAL A 506 -7.94 15.45 30.34
N ALA A 507 -8.06 16.18 31.44
CA ALA A 507 -8.94 17.35 31.52
C ALA A 507 -8.21 18.56 30.91
N LEU A 508 -8.65 19.01 29.75
CA LEU A 508 -8.15 20.22 29.10
C LEU A 508 -8.93 21.44 29.59
N ALA A 509 -8.27 22.60 29.69
CA ALA A 509 -8.93 23.83 30.12
C ALA A 509 -10.00 24.27 29.09
N PRO A 510 -11.17 24.84 29.53
CA PRO A 510 -12.14 25.36 28.58
C PRO A 510 -11.59 26.60 27.87
N ALA A 511 -11.75 26.64 26.56
CA ALA A 511 -11.25 27.73 25.69
C ALA A 511 -11.90 29.10 25.94
N GLN A 512 -13.01 29.15 26.71
CA GLN A 512 -13.69 30.40 27.13
C GLN A 512 -14.22 30.27 28.57
N GLN A 513 -14.06 31.34 29.35
CA GLN A 513 -14.70 31.45 30.68
C GLN A 513 -16.22 31.43 30.51
N GLY A 514 -16.88 30.37 31.00
CA GLY A 514 -18.33 30.24 30.97
C GLY A 514 -18.89 29.01 30.24
N ALA A 515 -18.09 28.27 29.49
CA ALA A 515 -18.52 26.99 28.89
C ALA A 515 -18.53 25.87 29.99
N ALA A 516 -19.61 25.09 30.02
CA ALA A 516 -19.69 23.96 30.94
C ALA A 516 -18.53 22.98 30.67
N VAL A 517 -17.83 22.57 31.73
CA VAL A 517 -16.65 21.71 31.73
C VAL A 517 -16.86 20.40 30.94
N SER A 518 -18.11 19.95 30.79
CA SER A 518 -18.47 18.74 30.05
C SER A 518 -18.41 18.87 28.50
N ALA A 519 -18.45 20.09 27.97
CA ALA A 519 -18.51 20.29 26.49
C ALA A 519 -17.13 20.45 25.83
N VAL A 520 -16.09 20.79 26.58
CA VAL A 520 -14.76 21.12 26.05
C VAL A 520 -13.85 19.88 25.93
N ASN A 521 -14.15 18.82 26.66
CA ASN A 521 -13.31 17.61 26.75
C ASN A 521 -13.52 16.59 25.63
N SER A 522 -14.32 16.89 24.58
CA SER A 522 -14.66 15.93 23.53
C SER A 522 -14.07 16.25 22.15
N ALA A 523 -13.20 17.26 22.04
CA ALA A 523 -12.56 17.56 20.78
C ALA A 523 -11.62 16.40 20.34
N ALA A 524 -11.81 15.91 19.13
CA ALA A 524 -10.93 14.93 18.55
C ALA A 524 -9.49 15.47 18.45
N MET A 525 -8.53 14.71 18.97
CA MET A 525 -7.10 15.03 18.88
C MET A 525 -6.47 14.26 17.73
N ARG A 526 -5.71 14.96 16.89
CA ARG A 526 -5.06 14.40 15.70
C ARG A 526 -3.64 13.95 15.96
N ALA A 527 -2.89 14.71 16.78
CA ALA A 527 -1.49 14.41 17.08
C ALA A 527 -1.13 14.80 18.51
N VAL A 528 -0.08 14.16 19.04
CA VAL A 528 0.51 14.51 20.34
C VAL A 528 2.03 14.36 20.28
N ARG A 529 2.78 15.30 20.90
CA ARG A 529 4.24 15.23 21.03
C ARG A 529 4.67 15.67 22.41
N ILE A 530 5.83 15.16 22.84
CA ILE A 530 6.47 15.48 24.11
C ILE A 530 7.89 15.95 23.82
N SER A 531 8.35 17.02 24.49
CA SER A 531 9.74 17.45 24.41
C SER A 531 10.69 16.45 25.07
N ASN A 532 11.97 16.47 24.70
CA ASN A 532 12.98 15.54 25.20
C ASN A 532 13.14 15.52 26.73
N GLY A 533 12.80 16.61 27.42
CA GLY A 533 12.84 16.73 28.87
C GLY A 533 11.50 16.53 29.58
N ASP A 534 10.47 16.09 28.88
CA ASP A 534 9.08 15.98 29.37
C ASP A 534 8.47 17.30 29.88
N SER A 535 9.14 18.42 29.66
CA SER A 535 8.67 19.73 30.13
C SER A 535 7.46 20.19 29.36
N TYR A 536 7.50 20.04 28.05
CA TYR A 536 6.41 20.45 27.16
C TYR A 536 5.68 19.24 26.57
N VAL A 537 4.34 19.34 26.58
CA VAL A 537 3.45 18.40 25.89
C VAL A 537 2.52 19.20 24.98
N TRP A 538 2.39 18.74 23.73
CA TRP A 538 1.63 19.40 22.69
C TRP A 538 0.59 18.44 22.15
N ALA A 539 -0.68 18.85 22.13
CA ALA A 539 -1.76 18.05 21.55
C ALA A 539 -2.53 18.90 20.53
N LEU A 540 -2.74 18.33 19.35
CA LEU A 540 -3.31 19.02 18.20
C LEU A 540 -4.71 18.51 17.91
N SER A 541 -5.67 19.41 17.79
CA SER A 541 -7.00 19.17 17.21
C SER A 541 -7.13 19.77 15.81
N SER A 542 -8.33 19.79 15.23
CA SER A 542 -8.56 20.39 13.91
C SER A 542 -8.38 21.90 13.86
N LYS A 543 -8.55 22.62 15.00
CA LYS A 543 -8.53 24.09 15.03
C LYS A 543 -7.74 24.67 16.20
N GLN A 544 -7.33 23.83 17.11
CA GLN A 544 -6.70 24.25 18.37
C GLN A 544 -5.50 23.38 18.67
N MET A 545 -4.54 23.95 19.35
CA MET A 545 -3.40 23.28 19.91
C MET A 545 -3.40 23.46 21.41
N GLU A 546 -3.36 22.38 22.15
CA GLU A 546 -3.25 22.37 23.60
C GLU A 546 -1.78 22.22 23.96
N VAL A 547 -1.28 23.12 24.80
CA VAL A 547 0.12 23.16 25.23
C VAL A 547 0.21 23.09 26.74
N SER A 548 1.01 22.17 27.23
CA SER A 548 1.42 22.12 28.63
C SER A 548 2.91 22.44 28.72
N GLY A 549 3.30 23.30 29.66
CA GLY A 549 4.70 23.63 29.98
C GLY A 549 5.18 23.00 31.28
N ASP A 550 4.40 22.12 31.90
CA ASP A 550 4.64 21.51 33.23
C ASP A 550 4.47 19.97 33.23
N GLY A 551 4.72 19.34 32.09
CA GLY A 551 4.60 17.89 31.95
C GLY A 551 3.17 17.36 31.99
N GLY A 552 2.20 18.14 31.46
CA GLY A 552 0.81 17.73 31.33
C GLY A 552 -0.03 17.92 32.60
N ARG A 553 0.41 18.74 33.53
CA ARG A 553 -0.35 19.07 34.76
C ARG A 553 -1.37 20.17 34.51
N THR A 554 -0.95 21.22 33.77
CA THR A 554 -1.81 22.32 33.34
C THR A 554 -1.72 22.50 31.82
N TRP A 555 -2.77 23.01 31.20
CA TRP A 555 -2.90 23.13 29.76
C TRP A 555 -3.37 24.52 29.37
N MET A 556 -2.81 25.02 28.25
CA MET A 556 -3.21 26.27 27.61
C MET A 556 -3.67 25.97 26.19
N SER A 557 -4.82 26.49 25.82
CA SER A 557 -5.38 26.35 24.47
C SER A 557 -4.91 27.50 23.58
N ARG A 558 -4.48 27.17 22.36
CA ARG A 558 -4.03 28.08 21.30
C ARG A 558 -4.87 27.87 20.05
N THR A 559 -5.54 28.91 19.56
CA THR A 559 -6.27 28.84 18.29
C THR A 559 -5.30 28.91 17.12
N LEU A 560 -5.42 28.01 16.16
CA LEU A 560 -4.59 28.00 14.96
C LEU A 560 -5.19 28.91 13.89
N PRO A 561 -4.38 29.74 13.20
CA PRO A 561 -4.84 30.59 12.08
C PRO A 561 -5.00 29.84 10.76
N PHE A 562 -4.77 28.53 10.73
CA PHE A 562 -4.87 27.62 9.58
C PHE A 562 -5.40 26.26 10.03
N GLU A 563 -5.80 25.43 9.08
CA GLU A 563 -6.20 24.05 9.35
C GLU A 563 -4.99 23.10 9.23
N PRO A 564 -4.57 22.43 10.32
CA PRO A 564 -3.43 21.51 10.29
C PRO A 564 -3.85 20.15 9.71
N ARG A 565 -2.91 19.46 9.06
CA ARG A 565 -3.09 18.09 8.55
C ARG A 565 -2.83 16.98 9.57
N GLY A 566 -2.60 17.30 10.82
CA GLY A 566 -2.46 16.33 11.89
C GLY A 566 -1.02 15.89 12.17
N GLN A 567 -0.03 16.39 11.43
CA GLN A 567 1.37 16.12 11.71
C GLN A 567 2.03 17.28 12.44
N LEU A 568 2.61 16.96 13.59
CA LEU A 568 3.24 17.89 14.54
C LEU A 568 4.68 17.45 14.78
N HIS A 569 5.63 18.36 14.65
CA HIS A 569 7.02 18.10 14.97
C HIS A 569 7.58 19.16 15.94
N LEU A 570 8.33 18.72 16.95
CA LEU A 570 9.06 19.57 17.88
C LEU A 570 10.52 19.72 17.43
N HIS A 571 11.05 20.94 17.53
CA HIS A 571 12.47 21.15 17.26
C HIS A 571 13.32 20.46 18.35
N PRO A 572 14.32 19.63 18.01
CA PRO A 572 15.01 18.80 19.01
C PRO A 572 15.84 19.59 20.03
N GLN A 573 16.21 20.83 19.72
CA GLN A 573 17.05 21.68 20.58
C GLN A 573 16.30 22.92 21.11
N ASP A 574 15.07 23.18 20.67
CA ASP A 574 14.25 24.31 21.12
C ASP A 574 12.82 23.83 21.38
N GLU A 575 12.54 23.51 22.63
CA GLU A 575 11.25 22.95 23.07
C GLU A 575 10.05 23.88 22.82
N LYS A 576 10.29 25.19 22.51
CA LYS A 576 9.25 26.17 22.17
C LYS A 576 8.96 26.23 20.67
N THR A 577 9.84 25.69 19.85
CA THR A 577 9.67 25.66 18.40
C THR A 577 8.92 24.42 17.96
N VAL A 578 7.82 24.66 17.24
CA VAL A 578 6.96 23.62 16.69
C VAL A 578 6.71 23.85 15.20
N VAL A 579 6.67 22.77 14.45
CA VAL A 579 6.41 22.73 13.00
C VAL A 579 5.12 21.96 12.75
N LEU A 580 4.20 22.55 11.99
CA LEU A 580 2.93 21.93 11.61
C LEU A 580 2.81 21.82 10.09
N ALA A 581 2.30 20.66 9.62
CA ALA A 581 1.89 20.45 8.25
C ALA A 581 0.47 20.97 8.00
N SER A 582 0.21 21.47 6.79
CA SER A 582 -1.11 21.90 6.34
C SER A 582 -1.28 21.64 4.83
N ASP A 583 -2.50 21.88 4.31
CA ASP A 583 -2.80 21.87 2.88
C ASP A 583 -2.14 23.04 2.12
N HIS A 584 -1.65 24.04 2.85
CA HIS A 584 -1.01 25.23 2.31
C HIS A 584 0.46 25.34 2.76
N GLY A 585 1.13 24.21 2.91
CA GLY A 585 2.56 24.16 3.26
C GLY A 585 2.82 23.93 4.75
N VAL A 586 3.96 24.43 5.19
CA VAL A 586 4.48 24.25 6.55
C VAL A 586 4.36 25.55 7.33
N PHE A 587 3.89 25.47 8.57
CA PHE A 587 3.84 26.57 9.54
C PHE A 587 4.77 26.30 10.71
N VAL A 588 5.47 27.33 11.15
CA VAL A 588 6.45 27.28 12.25
C VAL A 588 6.08 28.29 13.31
N SER A 589 5.97 27.85 14.54
CA SER A 589 5.93 28.72 15.73
C SER A 589 7.23 28.58 16.53
N ARG A 590 7.72 29.69 17.13
CA ARG A 590 8.92 29.72 17.99
C ARG A 590 8.61 30.19 19.41
N ASP A 591 7.35 30.42 19.71
CA ASP A 591 6.82 31.02 20.94
C ASP A 591 5.69 30.20 21.56
N THR A 592 5.81 28.88 21.49
CA THR A 592 4.79 27.97 22.05
C THR A 592 3.41 28.11 21.41
N GLY A 593 3.35 28.44 20.10
CA GLY A 593 2.11 28.53 19.33
C GLY A 593 1.36 29.85 19.48
N GLU A 594 2.00 30.90 20.03
CA GLU A 594 1.40 32.24 20.13
C GLU A 594 1.37 32.95 18.78
N SER A 595 2.44 32.79 17.98
CA SER A 595 2.49 33.29 16.61
C SER A 595 2.94 32.21 15.64
N TRP A 596 2.53 32.34 14.39
CA TRP A 596 2.82 31.40 13.32
C TRP A 596 3.36 32.09 12.08
N HIS A 597 4.38 31.50 11.48
CA HIS A 597 5.00 31.94 10.24
C HIS A 597 4.86 30.82 9.23
N GLN A 598 4.36 31.14 8.03
CA GLN A 598 4.32 30.22 6.91
C GLN A 598 5.71 30.10 6.29
N ALA A 599 6.16 28.87 6.09
CA ALA A 599 7.44 28.59 5.45
C ALA A 599 7.34 28.67 3.91
N SER A 600 8.46 28.49 3.21
CA SER A 600 8.58 28.66 1.74
C SER A 600 7.83 27.62 0.89
N LEU A 601 7.14 26.65 1.49
CA LEU A 601 6.36 25.60 0.80
C LEU A 601 4.86 25.92 0.71
N SER A 602 4.50 27.20 0.56
CA SER A 602 3.13 27.72 0.68
C SER A 602 2.09 27.13 -0.29
N GLU A 603 2.54 26.63 -1.45
CA GLU A 603 1.67 26.08 -2.49
C GLU A 603 1.55 24.55 -2.44
N LEU A 604 2.17 23.90 -1.44
CA LEU A 604 2.22 22.44 -1.36
C LEU A 604 1.38 21.91 -0.20
N SER A 605 0.61 20.87 -0.47
CA SER A 605 -0.05 20.06 0.56
C SER A 605 0.96 19.10 1.16
N ILE A 606 1.19 19.21 2.47
CA ILE A 606 2.18 18.40 3.20
C ILE A 606 1.46 17.27 3.92
N ASP A 607 1.86 16.04 3.64
CA ASP A 607 1.25 14.85 4.21
C ASP A 607 1.93 14.37 5.49
N ASP A 608 3.27 14.37 5.52
CA ASP A 608 3.99 13.84 6.70
C ASP A 608 5.26 14.65 7.00
N LEU A 609 5.73 14.56 8.24
CA LEU A 609 6.90 15.23 8.79
C LEU A 609 7.77 14.22 9.54
N ALA A 610 9.06 14.18 9.23
CA ALA A 610 10.02 13.37 9.97
C ALA A 610 11.21 14.21 10.47
N PRO A 611 11.52 14.16 11.78
CA PRO A 611 12.76 14.76 12.29
C PRO A 611 13.96 13.99 11.76
N VAL A 612 15.04 14.69 11.50
CA VAL A 612 16.35 14.12 11.20
C VAL A 612 17.40 14.82 12.05
N ARG A 613 18.57 14.22 12.23
CA ARG A 613 19.60 14.70 13.18
C ARG A 613 19.86 16.20 13.13
N ASN A 614 19.81 16.82 11.96
CA ASN A 614 20.07 18.24 11.76
C ASN A 614 18.97 18.90 10.93
N GLY A 615 17.70 18.56 11.17
CA GLY A 615 16.61 19.17 10.40
C GLY A 615 15.29 18.44 10.47
N VAL A 616 14.43 18.78 9.51
CA VAL A 616 13.12 18.16 9.33
C VAL A 616 12.95 17.85 7.84
N VAL A 617 12.47 16.66 7.54
CA VAL A 617 12.04 16.28 6.19
C VAL A 617 10.52 16.30 6.14
N VAL A 618 9.96 16.83 5.07
CA VAL A 618 8.52 16.76 4.79
C VAL A 618 8.26 15.98 3.50
N SER A 619 7.17 15.25 3.47
CA SER A 619 6.60 14.66 2.26
C SER A 619 5.35 15.41 1.84
N THR A 620 5.14 15.54 0.52
CA THR A 620 3.92 16.11 -0.05
C THR A 620 2.94 15.01 -0.45
N ALA A 621 1.70 15.38 -0.68
CA ALA A 621 0.66 14.48 -1.19
C ALA A 621 1.01 13.81 -2.54
N LYS A 622 1.99 14.35 -3.25
CA LYS A 622 2.51 13.78 -4.51
C LYS A 622 3.81 12.99 -4.34
N GLY A 623 4.25 12.74 -3.10
CA GLY A 623 5.46 11.98 -2.79
C GLY A 623 6.77 12.77 -2.87
N SER A 624 6.75 14.06 -3.24
CA SER A 624 7.96 14.87 -3.25
C SER A 624 8.48 15.13 -1.82
N LEU A 625 9.80 15.12 -1.64
CA LEU A 625 10.44 15.34 -0.36
C LEU A 625 11.16 16.68 -0.33
N PHE A 626 11.13 17.35 0.83
CA PHE A 626 11.87 18.58 1.09
C PHE A 626 12.56 18.50 2.46
N LEU A 627 13.76 19.05 2.56
CA LEU A 627 14.57 19.09 3.76
C LEU A 627 14.80 20.54 4.21
N SER A 628 14.55 20.82 5.48
CA SER A 628 14.99 22.03 6.17
C SER A 628 16.08 21.69 7.18
N ARG A 629 17.15 22.50 7.24
CA ARG A 629 18.25 22.39 8.22
C ARG A 629 18.32 23.56 9.19
N ASP A 630 17.42 24.51 9.08
CA ASP A 630 17.41 25.78 9.85
C ASP A 630 16.12 25.96 10.69
N GLY A 631 15.52 24.86 11.07
CA GLY A 631 14.29 24.85 11.86
C GLY A 631 13.06 25.33 11.09
N GLY A 632 12.96 24.98 9.80
CA GLY A 632 11.81 25.28 8.96
C GLY A 632 11.80 26.67 8.33
N LYS A 633 12.91 27.41 8.37
CA LYS A 633 12.99 28.74 7.73
C LYS A 633 13.13 28.61 6.22
N THR A 634 14.02 27.72 5.77
CA THR A 634 14.24 27.42 4.36
C THR A 634 14.10 25.93 4.08
N TRP A 635 13.66 25.61 2.87
CA TRP A 635 13.42 24.25 2.43
C TRP A 635 14.06 24.03 1.06
N GLY A 636 14.83 22.97 0.94
CA GLY A 636 15.41 22.53 -0.32
C GLY A 636 14.80 21.22 -0.78
N PRO A 637 14.65 20.98 -2.10
CA PRO A 637 14.19 19.71 -2.61
C PRO A 637 15.18 18.59 -2.24
N MET A 638 14.65 17.42 -1.99
CA MET A 638 15.38 16.21 -1.66
C MET A 638 14.89 15.09 -2.59
N ASN A 639 15.81 14.28 -3.12
CA ASN A 639 15.43 13.15 -3.92
C ASN A 639 14.65 12.14 -3.05
N GLY A 640 13.44 11.79 -3.49
CA GLY A 640 12.65 10.72 -2.89
C GLY A 640 13.21 9.34 -3.22
N PRO A 641 12.62 8.27 -2.65
CA PRO A 641 12.82 6.92 -3.17
C PRO A 641 12.33 6.87 -4.62
N ASP A 642 12.89 5.97 -5.41
CA ASP A 642 12.38 5.64 -6.76
C ASP A 642 11.05 4.88 -6.62
N ALA A 643 10.07 5.54 -6.02
CA ALA A 643 8.74 5.01 -5.78
C ALA A 643 7.72 5.94 -6.41
N GLU A 644 6.81 5.38 -7.17
CA GLU A 644 5.71 6.15 -7.73
C GLU A 644 4.58 6.31 -6.71
N GLY A 645 4.06 7.51 -6.56
CA GLY A 645 2.90 7.79 -5.73
C GLY A 645 3.22 8.39 -4.35
N SER A 646 2.21 8.45 -3.51
CA SER A 646 2.30 9.03 -2.18
C SER A 646 3.03 8.10 -1.19
N LEU A 647 3.75 8.70 -0.27
CA LEU A 647 4.28 7.99 0.88
C LEU A 647 3.18 7.84 1.94
N SER A 648 2.94 6.62 2.39
CA SER A 648 1.97 6.33 3.46
C SER A 648 2.51 6.65 4.85
N ALA A 649 3.83 6.67 5.01
CA ALA A 649 4.48 7.09 6.25
C ALA A 649 5.93 7.55 5.98
N LEU A 650 6.34 8.57 6.73
CA LEU A 650 7.72 9.03 6.79
C LEU A 650 8.19 8.98 8.26
N ARG A 651 9.26 8.25 8.53
CA ARG A 651 9.77 8.04 9.88
C ARG A 651 11.27 8.27 9.91
N SER A 652 11.79 8.69 11.04
CA SER A 652 13.24 8.81 11.24
C SER A 652 13.76 7.74 12.19
N ARG A 653 14.98 7.32 11.98
CA ARG A 653 15.80 6.58 12.92
C ARG A 653 16.87 7.51 13.45
N GLU A 654 16.69 8.07 14.64
CA GLU A 654 17.66 8.98 15.25
C GLU A 654 19.00 8.28 15.50
N VAL A 655 18.96 7.04 15.97
CA VAL A 655 20.13 6.16 16.07
C VAL A 655 20.48 5.68 14.65
N GLY A 656 21.62 6.09 14.12
CA GLY A 656 22.08 5.76 12.78
C GLY A 656 21.76 6.80 11.71
N ASN A 657 21.08 7.90 12.05
CA ASN A 657 20.79 9.02 11.12
C ASN A 657 20.14 8.53 9.80
N GLN A 658 19.10 7.74 9.91
CA GLN A 658 18.38 7.18 8.77
C GLN A 658 16.98 7.78 8.65
N LEU A 659 16.54 7.96 7.41
CA LEU A 659 15.16 8.28 7.07
C LEU A 659 14.49 7.02 6.49
N VAL A 660 13.31 6.71 6.94
CA VAL A 660 12.51 5.59 6.50
C VAL A 660 11.25 6.12 5.84
N ALA A 661 11.02 5.72 4.59
CA ALA A 661 9.83 6.07 3.84
C ALA A 661 9.05 4.78 3.50
N ALA A 662 7.76 4.76 3.82
CA ALA A 662 6.86 3.71 3.41
C ALA A 662 6.07 4.18 2.18
N SER A 663 6.18 3.43 1.08
CA SER A 663 5.35 3.63 -0.10
C SER A 663 4.01 2.92 0.07
N ALA A 664 2.95 3.57 -0.43
CA ALA A 664 1.63 2.95 -0.47
C ALA A 664 1.57 1.70 -1.38
N THR A 665 2.53 1.53 -2.30
CA THR A 665 2.53 0.47 -3.32
C THR A 665 3.80 -0.37 -3.35
N GLU A 666 4.96 0.18 -2.99
CA GLU A 666 6.27 -0.43 -3.29
C GLU A 666 7.08 -0.85 -2.05
N GLY A 667 6.46 -0.82 -0.87
CA GLY A 667 7.12 -1.28 0.34
C GLY A 667 7.89 -0.19 1.09
N LEU A 668 8.91 -0.60 1.85
CA LEU A 668 9.68 0.26 2.75
C LEU A 668 11.05 0.58 2.15
N PHE A 669 11.41 1.87 2.22
CA PHE A 669 12.69 2.40 1.77
C PHE A 669 13.46 3.01 2.94
N VAL A 670 14.78 2.88 2.91
CA VAL A 670 15.67 3.48 3.90
C VAL A 670 16.74 4.31 3.20
N LEU A 671 16.95 5.53 3.69
CA LEU A 671 18.02 6.42 3.26
C LEU A 671 18.95 6.70 4.44
N GLU A 672 20.26 6.53 4.23
CA GLU A 672 21.26 6.99 5.17
C GLU A 672 21.50 8.48 4.96
N MET A 673 21.14 9.28 5.95
CA MET A 673 21.38 10.71 5.96
C MET A 673 22.85 10.93 6.32
N GLY A 674 23.73 11.15 5.31
CA GLY A 674 25.15 11.35 5.51
C GLY A 674 25.46 12.44 6.56
N ALA A 675 26.54 12.29 7.32
CA ALA A 675 27.07 13.37 8.15
C ALA A 675 27.31 14.57 7.22
N ALA A 676 26.72 15.73 7.53
CA ALA A 676 27.00 16.94 6.80
C ALA A 676 28.53 17.11 6.77
N SER A 677 29.14 17.06 5.58
CA SER A 677 30.52 17.50 5.44
C SER A 677 30.53 18.93 5.97
N SER A 678 31.28 19.17 7.05
CA SER A 678 31.60 20.50 7.52
C SER A 678 32.38 21.16 6.40
N ALA A 679 31.69 21.81 5.48
CA ALA A 679 32.31 22.81 4.63
C ALA A 679 32.78 23.91 5.59
N SER A 680 34.07 23.91 5.89
CA SER A 680 34.74 24.93 6.64
C SER A 680 34.41 26.29 6.03
N ALA A 681 33.66 27.07 6.78
CA ALA A 681 33.60 28.52 6.58
C ALA A 681 34.95 29.10 7.05
N ASP A 682 35.99 28.95 6.21
CA ASP A 682 37.24 29.66 6.37
C ASP A 682 37.95 29.73 5.01
N SER A 683 37.71 30.84 4.34
CA SER A 683 38.69 31.64 3.57
C SER A 683 37.96 32.57 2.62
N ILE A 684 37.58 33.71 3.13
CA ILE A 684 37.44 34.91 2.28
C ILE A 684 38.88 35.37 1.99
N PRO A 685 39.36 35.33 0.75
CA PRO A 685 40.64 35.98 0.44
C PRO A 685 40.43 37.47 0.50
N ALA A 686 41.27 38.12 1.32
CA ALA A 686 41.35 39.58 1.42
C ALA A 686 41.66 40.17 0.04
N SER A 687 40.89 41.19 -0.35
CA SER A 687 41.15 42.02 -1.55
C SER A 687 42.54 42.67 -1.49
N PRO A 688 43.32 42.68 -2.57
CA PRO A 688 44.55 43.43 -2.61
C PRO A 688 44.23 44.93 -2.70
N THR A 689 44.72 45.67 -1.72
CA THR A 689 44.81 47.14 -1.71
C THR A 689 45.56 47.61 -2.92
N ALA A 690 44.95 48.51 -3.67
CA ALA A 690 45.65 49.33 -4.71
C ALA A 690 46.67 50.24 -4.05
N GLN A 691 47.91 50.10 -4.45
CA GLN A 691 48.94 51.19 -4.35
C GLN A 691 49.50 51.50 -5.72
N GLN A 692 49.31 52.80 -6.09
CA GLN A 692 49.93 53.61 -7.11
C GLN A 692 49.68 53.22 -8.57
#